data_e2c60739ffe3ddde72c2a1b7fff7439d
#
_entry.id   e2c60739ffe3ddde72c2a1b7fff7439d
#
_cell.length_a   1.000
_cell.length_b   1.000
_cell.length_c   1.000
_cell.angle_alpha   90.00
_cell.angle_beta   90.00
_cell.angle_gamma   90.00
#
_symmetry.space_group_name_H-M   'P 1'
#
loop_
_entity.id
_entity.type
_entity.pdbx_description
1 polymer ?
#
loop_
_entity_poly.entity_id
_entity_poly.type
_entity_poly.pdbx_seq_one_letter_code
_entity_poly.pdbx_strand_id
1 'polypeptide(L)'
;MNNFVEKLLLGNQFLTSSDVNLLSNRARLSDYLPYLKFRQHRKEVDEKGNVEHVEVNEFLLSDATYGLAWECRPLTFVGQKALKSLAGVLKQNFPTGTIIQWNLWTDSDMTEIIKGFEAGKQFKDPISARSAEETKKWLLLCADGIPKMSGIPARTFRLMVSIKSPSPLSHQIIDGVRNNLRGAGLSPKPVTPERMRSVVGSVINGKTPKDMVLNPQREIRRQIIDKGISISFPNDKDYARIGDRYACCLTPSDVPRTNDPIQTNQLFGGFEGLNDDTRQITTPFWYSLSVVVKDQKNMIKGKQSVLQWQKVGRSMSNKLEAASREFELAIKNIEQDKGKEYMFIPSMWIFGKDRREMERGAGEVCKLWEDQGFEMQRERLVKSAMFIASLPFGLYNVENNLDNLDRHFIADIEDIARFLPVQGDFIGAGSPTNFYFGRKGQVVGMNHFDPRVNAYNFLVAGGTGTGKTFNLNDMLSGYADSGYKLRMTDMGGGFEKLCAMKGGRYFDFRLSRDIPCINPLDFDDLDDPEERAKGIDTAVNQFGLMANSHTGKRMDELEIKLIEEAVKAQWKAGNKEGGAEVIRQYLSAYTKVGVMKDVPEISRKAEIIAYQMRDFCAGGEFEKIFCGKNQFDIANEQIVTVELEHLRSIKSLYQVVTLQMMNAITQDLYLGDRATQTVILFEEVLSFLNKNGQTDTSYYAGMVDEGYRRARKYRGSMGVVLQSMLDIEALGEIGHVVNSQAVFKYYLESTAFDEAIRRGCIQNVQEGSFVQNLLNSIKSNRPNYSEFFLDAGALGMGVVRLCVDRWRYGVNTSDGADFATYKHMTSNGFTQEQAIEHIAGIKKWM
;
A
#
# COMPACT_ATOMS: atom_id res chain seq x y z
N MET A 1 -33.06 16.77 -25.26
CA MET A 1 -32.02 16.13 -26.09
C MET A 1 -32.48 16.19 -27.53
N ASN A 2 -31.60 16.55 -28.51
CA ASN A 2 -31.98 16.66 -29.92
C ASN A 2 -32.24 15.28 -30.52
N ASN A 3 -33.21 15.13 -31.43
CA ASN A 3 -33.49 13.92 -32.23
C ASN A 3 -32.23 13.25 -32.80
N PHE A 4 -31.18 14.05 -33.09
CA PHE A 4 -29.88 13.58 -33.57
C PHE A 4 -29.13 12.77 -32.52
N VAL A 5 -29.13 13.20 -31.26
CA VAL A 5 -28.41 12.53 -30.15
C VAL A 5 -29.11 11.23 -29.75
N GLU A 6 -30.45 11.20 -29.84
CA GLU A 6 -31.24 9.98 -29.60
C GLU A 6 -30.97 8.91 -30.64
N LYS A 7 -30.86 9.31 -31.90
CA LYS A 7 -30.50 8.41 -33.01
C LYS A 7 -29.07 7.86 -32.89
N LEU A 8 -28.12 8.70 -32.43
CA LEU A 8 -26.74 8.27 -32.18
C LEU A 8 -26.60 7.26 -31.05
N LEU A 9 -27.42 7.39 -30.00
CA LEU A 9 -27.37 6.51 -28.85
C LEU A 9 -28.12 5.20 -29.04
N LEU A 10 -29.34 5.28 -29.59
CA LEU A 10 -30.30 4.19 -29.54
C LEU A 10 -30.58 3.57 -30.93
N GLY A 11 -30.10 4.18 -32.02
CA GLY A 11 -30.46 3.75 -33.38
C GLY A 11 -31.94 3.97 -33.73
N ASN A 12 -32.31 3.59 -34.94
CA ASN A 12 -33.67 3.80 -35.43
C ASN A 12 -34.68 2.71 -34.99
N GLN A 13 -34.25 1.59 -34.47
CA GLN A 13 -35.11 0.41 -34.19
C GLN A 13 -35.93 0.51 -32.92
N PHE A 14 -35.59 1.40 -32.00
CA PHE A 14 -36.24 1.47 -30.67
C PHE A 14 -37.32 2.52 -30.49
N LEU A 15 -37.50 3.42 -31.44
CA LEU A 15 -38.46 4.53 -31.30
C LEU A 15 -39.16 4.74 -32.61
N THR A 16 -40.50 4.61 -32.57
CA THR A 16 -41.32 5.14 -33.63
C THR A 16 -41.29 6.67 -33.59
N SER A 17 -41.59 7.33 -34.73
CA SER A 17 -41.64 8.81 -34.79
C SER A 17 -42.63 9.44 -33.80
N SER A 18 -43.68 8.71 -33.38
CA SER A 18 -44.59 9.10 -32.31
C SER A 18 -44.00 8.96 -30.93
N ASP A 19 -43.19 7.92 -30.69
CA ASP A 19 -42.50 7.71 -29.39
C ASP A 19 -41.43 8.75 -29.19
N VAL A 20 -40.69 9.13 -30.25
CA VAL A 20 -39.67 10.19 -30.20
C VAL A 20 -40.30 11.54 -29.85
N ASN A 21 -41.45 11.88 -30.38
CA ASN A 21 -42.17 13.14 -30.08
C ASN A 21 -42.74 13.16 -28.65
N LEU A 22 -43.15 12.03 -28.11
CA LEU A 22 -43.62 11.90 -26.73
C LEU A 22 -42.46 11.95 -25.74
N LEU A 23 -41.31 11.36 -26.08
CA LEU A 23 -40.09 11.28 -25.23
C LEU A 23 -39.33 12.62 -25.27
N SER A 24 -39.26 13.33 -26.41
CA SER A 24 -38.53 14.60 -26.53
C SER A 24 -39.06 15.69 -25.60
N ASN A 25 -40.33 15.63 -25.23
CA ASN A 25 -40.98 16.59 -24.32
C ASN A 25 -40.89 16.16 -22.82
N ARG A 26 -40.47 14.91 -22.49
CA ARG A 26 -40.49 14.40 -21.11
C ARG A 26 -39.33 13.47 -20.77
N ALA A 27 -38.37 13.22 -21.66
CA ALA A 27 -37.27 12.29 -21.42
C ALA A 27 -36.32 12.77 -20.32
N ARG A 28 -36.16 11.96 -19.32
CA ARG A 28 -35.18 12.16 -18.23
C ARG A 28 -33.88 11.46 -18.58
N LEU A 29 -32.72 11.97 -18.12
CA LEU A 29 -31.45 11.31 -18.34
C LEU A 29 -31.48 9.85 -17.86
N SER A 30 -32.22 9.55 -16.78
CA SER A 30 -32.39 8.18 -16.27
C SER A 30 -33.01 7.21 -17.30
N ASP A 31 -33.72 7.70 -18.31
CA ASP A 31 -34.34 6.85 -19.34
C ASP A 31 -33.28 6.28 -20.31
N TYR A 32 -32.17 6.98 -20.46
CA TYR A 32 -31.02 6.60 -21.30
C TYR A 32 -29.95 5.78 -20.54
N LEU A 33 -30.05 5.65 -19.22
CA LEU A 33 -29.17 4.78 -18.46
C LEU A 33 -29.57 3.31 -18.68
N PRO A 34 -28.59 2.40 -18.87
CA PRO A 34 -28.88 1.03 -19.31
C PRO A 34 -29.41 0.11 -18.20
N TYR A 35 -29.29 0.46 -16.95
CA TYR A 35 -29.44 -0.44 -15.79
C TYR A 35 -30.92 -0.73 -15.46
N LEU A 36 -31.45 -1.91 -15.79
CA LEU A 36 -32.83 -2.29 -15.43
C LEU A 36 -32.86 -3.11 -14.15
N LYS A 37 -32.32 -4.33 -14.20
CA LYS A 37 -32.39 -5.33 -13.12
C LYS A 37 -31.04 -6.00 -12.93
N PHE A 38 -30.92 -6.74 -11.84
CA PHE A 38 -29.74 -7.54 -11.53
C PHE A 38 -30.18 -8.94 -11.11
N ARG A 39 -29.41 -9.94 -11.52
CA ARG A 39 -29.56 -11.32 -11.06
C ARG A 39 -28.24 -11.86 -10.59
N GLN A 40 -28.22 -12.40 -9.38
CA GLN A 40 -27.02 -13.00 -8.81
C GLN A 40 -26.77 -14.40 -9.38
N HIS A 41 -27.82 -15.17 -9.60
CA HIS A 41 -27.73 -16.54 -10.11
C HIS A 41 -28.53 -16.69 -11.41
N ARG A 42 -28.04 -17.58 -12.26
CA ARG A 42 -28.68 -17.99 -13.52
C ARG A 42 -28.85 -19.51 -13.51
N LYS A 43 -30.00 -19.98 -14.03
CA LYS A 43 -30.20 -21.40 -14.30
C LYS A 43 -29.46 -21.76 -15.58
N GLU A 44 -28.54 -22.68 -15.51
CA GLU A 44 -27.87 -23.27 -16.67
C GLU A 44 -28.21 -24.76 -16.74
N VAL A 45 -28.33 -25.28 -17.93
CA VAL A 45 -28.55 -26.71 -18.16
C VAL A 45 -27.22 -27.31 -18.61
N ASP A 46 -26.71 -28.31 -17.87
CA ASP A 46 -25.47 -28.98 -18.21
C ASP A 46 -25.67 -29.87 -19.44
N GLU A 47 -24.58 -30.44 -19.99
CA GLU A 47 -24.61 -31.35 -21.15
C GLU A 47 -25.43 -32.62 -20.88
N LYS A 48 -25.77 -32.90 -19.62
CA LYS A 48 -26.57 -34.09 -19.20
C LYS A 48 -28.03 -33.72 -18.93
N GLY A 49 -28.43 -32.47 -19.12
CA GLY A 49 -29.80 -32.01 -18.89
C GLY A 49 -30.12 -31.61 -17.45
N ASN A 50 -29.14 -31.59 -16.52
CA ASN A 50 -29.37 -31.15 -15.16
C ASN A 50 -29.37 -29.61 -15.07
N VAL A 51 -30.27 -29.06 -14.25
CA VAL A 51 -30.39 -27.62 -14.03
C VAL A 51 -29.49 -27.22 -12.85
N GLU A 52 -28.45 -26.46 -13.10
CA GLU A 52 -27.57 -25.89 -12.09
C GLU A 52 -27.86 -24.40 -11.88
N HIS A 53 -27.79 -23.94 -10.62
CA HIS A 53 -27.85 -22.53 -10.29
C HIS A 53 -26.42 -21.96 -10.20
N VAL A 54 -26.00 -21.27 -11.25
CA VAL A 54 -24.66 -20.70 -11.36
C VAL A 54 -24.66 -19.24 -10.92
N GLU A 55 -23.69 -18.88 -10.07
CA GLU A 55 -23.50 -17.48 -9.66
C GLU A 55 -22.85 -16.68 -10.81
N VAL A 56 -23.56 -15.71 -11.35
CA VAL A 56 -23.13 -14.91 -12.51
C VAL A 56 -22.95 -13.42 -12.19
N ASN A 57 -23.70 -12.86 -11.23
CA ASN A 57 -23.69 -11.43 -10.89
C ASN A 57 -23.91 -10.51 -12.12
N GLU A 58 -25.00 -10.69 -12.81
CA GLU A 58 -25.28 -10.14 -14.14
C GLU A 58 -26.38 -9.05 -14.11
N PHE A 59 -26.14 -7.94 -14.81
CA PHE A 59 -27.11 -6.88 -15.05
C PHE A 59 -27.94 -7.18 -16.30
N LEU A 60 -29.23 -6.96 -16.23
CA LEU A 60 -30.12 -6.95 -17.38
C LEU A 60 -30.29 -5.50 -17.81
N LEU A 61 -29.99 -5.22 -19.09
CA LEU A 61 -29.89 -3.85 -19.60
C LEU A 61 -31.12 -3.47 -20.46
N SER A 62 -31.33 -2.16 -20.66
CA SER A 62 -32.52 -1.61 -21.31
C SER A 62 -32.63 -1.94 -22.80
N ASP A 63 -31.53 -2.29 -23.45
CA ASP A 63 -31.44 -2.73 -24.84
C ASP A 63 -31.45 -4.26 -25.00
N ALA A 64 -31.99 -4.96 -24.00
CA ALA A 64 -32.07 -6.43 -23.96
C ALA A 64 -30.69 -7.15 -23.97
N THR A 65 -29.59 -6.43 -23.66
CA THR A 65 -28.26 -7.00 -23.51
C THR A 65 -27.95 -7.36 -22.04
N TYR A 66 -26.86 -8.07 -21.83
CA TYR A 66 -26.42 -8.58 -20.54
C TYR A 66 -25.11 -7.93 -20.13
N GLY A 67 -25.01 -7.49 -18.88
CA GLY A 67 -23.86 -6.76 -18.36
C GLY A 67 -23.17 -7.47 -17.20
N LEU A 68 -21.85 -7.61 -17.26
CA LEU A 68 -20.98 -8.08 -16.18
C LEU A 68 -20.00 -6.98 -15.83
N ALA A 69 -19.75 -6.73 -14.53
CA ALA A 69 -18.78 -5.72 -14.11
C ALA A 69 -17.94 -6.18 -12.93
N TRP A 70 -16.68 -5.78 -12.94
CA TRP A 70 -15.74 -5.97 -11.84
C TRP A 70 -15.09 -4.65 -11.47
N GLU A 71 -15.09 -4.33 -10.19
CA GLU A 71 -14.22 -3.29 -9.64
C GLU A 71 -12.83 -3.90 -9.41
N CYS A 72 -11.81 -3.23 -9.91
CA CYS A 72 -10.44 -3.68 -9.93
C CYS A 72 -9.55 -2.70 -9.15
N ARG A 73 -8.40 -3.18 -8.70
CA ARG A 73 -7.35 -2.30 -8.16
C ARG A 73 -6.45 -1.85 -9.29
N PRO A 74 -6.26 -0.54 -9.48
CA PRO A 74 -5.27 -0.05 -10.42
C PRO A 74 -3.87 -0.54 -10.06
N LEU A 75 -3.02 -0.68 -11.07
CA LEU A 75 -1.60 -1.04 -10.93
C LEU A 75 -0.76 0.22 -10.79
N THR A 76 0.30 0.16 -10.01
CA THR A 76 1.28 1.25 -9.95
C THR A 76 2.03 1.39 -11.28
N PHE A 77 2.32 0.25 -11.92
CA PHE A 77 2.94 0.18 -13.25
C PHE A 77 2.56 -1.12 -13.97
N VAL A 78 2.68 -1.13 -15.29
CA VAL A 78 2.32 -2.28 -16.14
C VAL A 78 3.57 -2.89 -16.76
N GLY A 79 3.88 -4.12 -16.36
CA GLY A 79 4.96 -4.91 -16.96
C GLY A 79 4.45 -5.81 -18.11
N GLN A 80 5.36 -6.43 -18.84
CA GLN A 80 5.06 -7.32 -19.98
C GLN A 80 4.11 -8.47 -19.63
N LYS A 81 4.23 -9.05 -18.44
CA LYS A 81 3.34 -10.11 -17.97
C LYS A 81 1.90 -9.62 -17.80
N ALA A 82 1.73 -8.43 -17.24
CA ALA A 82 0.43 -7.81 -17.07
C ALA A 82 -0.21 -7.50 -18.43
N LEU A 83 0.55 -6.93 -19.37
CA LEU A 83 0.08 -6.68 -20.74
C LEU A 83 -0.42 -7.93 -21.44
N LYS A 84 0.33 -9.04 -21.36
CA LYS A 84 -0.12 -10.33 -21.93
C LYS A 84 -1.45 -10.80 -21.33
N SER A 85 -1.62 -10.64 -20.02
CA SER A 85 -2.87 -11.00 -19.35
C SER A 85 -4.01 -10.05 -19.74
N LEU A 86 -3.75 -8.75 -19.87
CA LEU A 86 -4.74 -7.77 -20.35
C LEU A 86 -5.19 -8.06 -21.79
N ALA A 87 -4.25 -8.34 -22.70
CA ALA A 87 -4.57 -8.81 -24.05
C ALA A 87 -5.37 -10.11 -24.02
N GLY A 88 -5.10 -11.01 -23.05
CA GLY A 88 -5.85 -12.24 -22.82
C GLY A 88 -7.32 -12.01 -22.45
N VAL A 89 -7.68 -10.87 -21.82
CA VAL A 89 -9.09 -10.48 -21.62
C VAL A 89 -9.77 -10.24 -22.96
N LEU A 90 -9.12 -9.50 -23.87
CA LEU A 90 -9.67 -9.14 -25.18
C LEU A 90 -9.70 -10.33 -26.15
N LYS A 91 -8.83 -11.33 -25.94
CA LYS A 91 -8.73 -12.55 -26.78
C LYS A 91 -9.82 -13.58 -26.51
N GLN A 92 -10.64 -13.42 -25.49
CA GLN A 92 -11.75 -14.36 -25.21
C GLN A 92 -12.71 -14.43 -26.40
N ASN A 93 -13.39 -15.57 -26.57
CA ASN A 93 -14.34 -15.78 -27.67
C ASN A 93 -15.69 -15.12 -27.38
N PHE A 94 -15.69 -13.80 -27.37
CA PHE A 94 -16.92 -13.02 -27.17
C PHE A 94 -17.84 -13.09 -28.40
N PRO A 95 -19.18 -13.05 -28.20
CA PRO A 95 -20.11 -12.79 -29.28
C PRO A 95 -19.80 -11.48 -30.00
N THR A 96 -19.97 -11.46 -31.33
CA THR A 96 -19.87 -10.22 -32.12
C THR A 96 -20.83 -9.15 -31.57
N GLY A 97 -20.36 -7.91 -31.46
CA GLY A 97 -21.12 -6.82 -30.85
C GLY A 97 -20.96 -6.66 -29.34
N THR A 98 -20.20 -7.58 -28.70
CA THR A 98 -19.83 -7.40 -27.30
C THR A 98 -19.00 -6.14 -27.12
N ILE A 99 -19.27 -5.37 -26.06
CA ILE A 99 -18.55 -4.15 -25.68
C ILE A 99 -17.82 -4.42 -24.35
N ILE A 100 -16.51 -4.25 -24.35
CA ILE A 100 -15.67 -4.32 -23.15
C ILE A 100 -15.26 -2.91 -22.80
N GLN A 101 -15.66 -2.43 -21.62
CA GLN A 101 -15.42 -1.07 -21.19
C GLN A 101 -14.49 -1.03 -19.99
N TRP A 102 -13.51 -0.14 -20.04
CA TRP A 102 -12.56 0.13 -18.97
C TRP A 102 -12.78 1.57 -18.50
N ASN A 103 -13.14 1.73 -17.24
CA ASN A 103 -13.34 3.03 -16.64
C ASN A 103 -12.32 3.27 -15.52
N LEU A 104 -11.52 4.34 -15.67
CA LEU A 104 -10.63 4.83 -14.63
C LEU A 104 -11.11 6.21 -14.19
N TRP A 105 -11.25 6.39 -12.88
CA TRP A 105 -11.66 7.69 -12.35
C TRP A 105 -10.98 8.00 -11.02
N THR A 106 -11.00 9.28 -10.67
CA THR A 106 -10.54 9.76 -9.37
C THR A 106 -11.73 10.08 -8.48
N ASP A 107 -11.64 9.61 -7.24
CA ASP A 107 -12.64 9.79 -6.21
C ASP A 107 -12.02 10.52 -5.02
N SER A 108 -12.48 11.72 -4.71
CA SER A 108 -12.02 12.53 -3.57
C SER A 108 -12.91 12.39 -2.34
N ASP A 109 -13.87 11.46 -2.35
CA ASP A 109 -14.68 11.14 -1.17
C ASP A 109 -13.87 10.33 -0.16
N MET A 110 -13.53 10.96 0.97
CA MET A 110 -12.74 10.37 2.05
C MET A 110 -13.59 9.57 3.06
N THR A 111 -14.90 9.49 2.88
CA THR A 111 -15.83 8.91 3.88
C THR A 111 -15.51 7.45 4.22
N GLU A 112 -15.26 6.60 3.22
CA GLU A 112 -14.92 5.18 3.45
C GLU A 112 -13.55 5.02 4.13
N ILE A 113 -12.59 5.85 3.73
CA ILE A 113 -11.23 5.84 4.28
C ILE A 113 -11.26 6.26 5.75
N ILE A 114 -11.99 7.35 6.07
CA ILE A 114 -12.14 7.85 7.44
C ILE A 114 -12.85 6.81 8.32
N LYS A 115 -13.94 6.20 7.84
CA LYS A 115 -14.63 5.13 8.59
C LYS A 115 -13.72 3.93 8.88
N GLY A 116 -12.93 3.50 7.90
CA GLY A 116 -11.97 2.41 8.08
C GLY A 116 -10.86 2.74 9.08
N PHE A 117 -10.43 4.00 9.13
CA PHE A 117 -9.47 4.50 10.09
C PHE A 117 -10.04 4.57 11.51
N GLU A 118 -11.23 5.16 11.68
CA GLU A 118 -11.88 5.31 12.99
C GLU A 118 -12.22 3.94 13.61
N ALA A 119 -12.65 2.97 12.80
CA ALA A 119 -13.01 1.64 13.27
C ALA A 119 -11.86 0.87 13.94
N GLY A 120 -10.59 1.20 13.62
CA GLY A 120 -9.40 0.57 14.20
C GLY A 120 -8.85 1.29 15.43
N LYS A 121 -9.41 2.43 15.85
CA LYS A 121 -8.84 3.25 16.93
C LYS A 121 -9.44 2.95 18.30
N GLN A 122 -8.58 3.00 19.32
CA GLN A 122 -8.93 2.89 20.73
C GLN A 122 -8.41 4.14 21.43
N PHE A 123 -9.27 5.13 21.60
CA PHE A 123 -8.89 6.43 22.20
C PHE A 123 -8.73 6.29 23.72
N LYS A 124 -7.55 5.88 24.17
CA LYS A 124 -7.24 5.70 25.59
C LYS A 124 -6.78 6.98 26.28
N ASP A 125 -6.33 7.98 25.52
CA ASP A 125 -5.81 9.25 26.02
C ASP A 125 -6.30 10.43 25.17
N PRO A 126 -6.31 11.67 25.72
CA PRO A 126 -6.79 12.86 25.00
C PRO A 126 -5.96 13.19 23.75
N ILE A 127 -4.64 12.92 23.75
CA ILE A 127 -3.76 13.18 22.60
C ILE A 127 -4.13 12.27 21.44
N SER A 128 -4.38 10.99 21.69
CA SER A 128 -4.84 10.02 20.69
C SER A 128 -6.17 10.43 20.07
N ALA A 129 -7.14 10.82 20.90
CA ALA A 129 -8.47 11.24 20.42
C ALA A 129 -8.36 12.49 19.53
N ARG A 130 -7.57 13.47 19.95
CA ARG A 130 -7.33 14.68 19.19
C ARG A 130 -6.55 14.41 17.90
N SER A 131 -5.54 13.55 17.93
CA SER A 131 -4.77 13.17 16.74
C SER A 131 -5.66 12.55 15.66
N ALA A 132 -6.62 11.72 16.06
CA ALA A 132 -7.57 11.14 15.11
C ALA A 132 -8.52 12.20 14.51
N GLU A 133 -9.02 13.13 15.30
CA GLU A 133 -9.89 14.21 14.83
C GLU A 133 -9.14 15.18 13.89
N GLU A 134 -7.89 15.55 14.22
CA GLU A 134 -7.07 16.40 13.36
C GLU A 134 -6.68 15.66 12.06
N THR A 135 -6.39 14.36 12.10
CA THR A 135 -6.16 13.55 10.90
C THR A 135 -7.39 13.52 9.98
N LYS A 136 -8.59 13.38 10.54
CA LYS A 136 -9.83 13.43 9.78
C LYS A 136 -10.04 14.79 9.10
N LYS A 137 -9.87 15.89 9.85
CA LYS A 137 -9.95 17.25 9.29
C LYS A 137 -8.91 17.46 8.19
N TRP A 138 -7.69 16.95 8.40
CA TRP A 138 -6.61 17.02 7.42
C TRP A 138 -6.95 16.28 6.13
N LEU A 139 -7.46 15.05 6.20
CA LEU A 139 -7.87 14.28 5.01
C LEU A 139 -8.97 15.00 4.22
N LEU A 140 -9.96 15.56 4.92
CA LEU A 140 -11.03 16.35 4.28
C LEU A 140 -10.49 17.63 3.61
N LEU A 141 -9.55 18.33 4.24
CA LEU A 141 -8.88 19.48 3.64
C LEU A 141 -8.05 19.07 2.42
N CYS A 142 -7.32 17.97 2.50
CA CYS A 142 -6.47 17.48 1.42
C CYS A 142 -7.27 17.03 0.19
N ALA A 143 -8.55 16.70 0.33
CA ALA A 143 -9.44 16.38 -0.80
C ALA A 143 -9.60 17.57 -1.76
N ASP A 144 -9.45 18.81 -1.29
CA ASP A 144 -9.44 20.02 -2.11
C ASP A 144 -8.06 20.39 -2.67
N GLY A 145 -7.01 19.76 -2.17
CA GLY A 145 -5.61 19.97 -2.55
C GLY A 145 -4.69 19.81 -1.35
N ILE A 146 -3.70 18.93 -1.45
CA ILE A 146 -2.71 18.71 -0.38
C ILE A 146 -1.81 19.95 -0.30
N PRO A 147 -1.86 20.74 0.78
CA PRO A 147 -1.19 22.05 0.82
C PRO A 147 0.32 22.01 0.60
N LYS A 148 0.94 20.88 0.92
CA LYS A 148 2.39 20.67 0.86
C LYS A 148 2.85 19.89 -0.38
N MET A 149 1.93 19.60 -1.32
CA MET A 149 2.18 18.83 -2.53
C MET A 149 1.65 19.56 -3.77
N SER A 150 2.01 20.82 -3.94
CA SER A 150 1.64 21.65 -5.11
C SER A 150 0.13 21.70 -5.41
N GLY A 151 -0.73 21.46 -4.40
CA GLY A 151 -2.18 21.48 -4.53
C GLY A 151 -2.77 20.23 -5.21
N ILE A 152 -2.01 19.15 -5.37
CA ILE A 152 -2.53 17.86 -5.85
C ILE A 152 -3.59 17.37 -4.86
N PRO A 153 -4.83 17.07 -5.29
CA PRO A 153 -5.89 16.65 -4.37
C PRO A 153 -5.63 15.25 -3.83
N ALA A 154 -5.94 15.04 -2.55
CA ALA A 154 -6.02 13.70 -2.00
C ALA A 154 -7.23 12.98 -2.63
N ARG A 155 -7.00 11.79 -3.15
CA ARG A 155 -7.97 11.04 -3.94
C ARG A 155 -7.68 9.56 -3.96
N THR A 156 -8.63 8.78 -4.44
CA THR A 156 -8.45 7.36 -4.73
C THR A 156 -8.66 7.13 -6.22
N PHE A 157 -7.70 6.49 -6.87
CA PHE A 157 -7.85 5.98 -8.23
C PHE A 157 -8.67 4.69 -8.18
N ARG A 158 -9.73 4.65 -8.96
CA ARG A 158 -10.63 3.49 -9.05
C ARG A 158 -10.74 3.02 -10.47
N LEU A 159 -10.83 1.71 -10.65
CA LEU A 159 -10.90 1.05 -11.94
C LEU A 159 -12.09 0.10 -11.97
N MET A 160 -12.90 0.19 -13.03
CA MET A 160 -13.97 -0.76 -13.31
C MET A 160 -13.80 -1.34 -14.71
N VAL A 161 -13.96 -2.64 -14.84
CA VAL A 161 -14.04 -3.34 -16.11
C VAL A 161 -15.46 -3.86 -16.25
N SER A 162 -16.14 -3.49 -17.32
CA SER A 162 -17.51 -3.93 -17.60
C SER A 162 -17.61 -4.53 -18.99
N ILE A 163 -18.41 -5.57 -19.12
CA ILE A 163 -18.66 -6.28 -20.38
C ILE A 163 -20.15 -6.30 -20.65
N LYS A 164 -20.56 -5.76 -21.79
CA LYS A 164 -21.92 -5.74 -22.29
C LYS A 164 -22.01 -6.67 -23.49
N SER A 165 -22.82 -7.72 -23.40
CA SER A 165 -22.92 -8.74 -24.42
C SER A 165 -24.35 -8.86 -24.95
N PRO A 166 -24.56 -9.09 -26.27
CA PRO A 166 -25.89 -9.29 -26.85
C PRO A 166 -26.55 -10.60 -26.38
N SER A 167 -25.78 -11.55 -25.88
CA SER A 167 -26.26 -12.83 -25.32
C SER A 167 -25.57 -13.11 -23.99
N PRO A 168 -26.17 -13.94 -23.10
CA PRO A 168 -25.52 -14.36 -21.88
C PRO A 168 -24.16 -15.04 -22.15
N LEU A 169 -23.12 -14.62 -21.44
CA LEU A 169 -21.80 -15.19 -21.58
C LEU A 169 -21.72 -16.55 -20.87
N SER A 170 -21.00 -17.51 -21.45
CA SER A 170 -20.73 -18.80 -20.82
C SER A 170 -19.80 -18.64 -19.61
N HIS A 171 -19.90 -19.57 -18.66
CA HIS A 171 -19.05 -19.59 -17.46
C HIS A 171 -17.56 -19.60 -17.82
N GLN A 172 -17.19 -20.33 -18.87
CA GLN A 172 -15.81 -20.42 -19.34
C GLN A 172 -15.26 -19.04 -19.74
N ILE A 173 -16.04 -18.20 -20.43
CA ILE A 173 -15.63 -16.84 -20.80
C ILE A 173 -15.52 -15.97 -19.56
N ILE A 174 -16.49 -16.04 -18.64
CA ILE A 174 -16.49 -15.25 -17.38
C ILE A 174 -15.25 -15.56 -16.56
N ASP A 175 -14.95 -16.84 -16.39
CA ASP A 175 -13.76 -17.29 -15.64
C ASP A 175 -12.47 -16.95 -16.39
N GLY A 176 -12.45 -17.06 -17.71
CA GLY A 176 -11.33 -16.63 -18.53
C GLY A 176 -11.00 -15.15 -18.33
N VAL A 177 -12.01 -14.28 -18.35
CA VAL A 177 -11.86 -12.84 -18.06
C VAL A 177 -11.33 -12.63 -16.64
N ARG A 178 -11.97 -13.24 -15.64
CA ARG A 178 -11.60 -13.09 -14.22
C ARG A 178 -10.16 -13.54 -13.95
N ASN A 179 -9.75 -14.66 -14.54
CA ASN A 179 -8.41 -15.19 -14.38
C ASN A 179 -7.34 -14.31 -15.07
N ASN A 180 -7.65 -13.77 -16.25
CA ASN A 180 -6.76 -12.81 -16.91
C ASN A 180 -6.63 -11.50 -16.12
N LEU A 181 -7.72 -10.95 -15.57
CA LEU A 181 -7.67 -9.77 -14.69
C LEU A 181 -6.83 -10.06 -13.43
N ARG A 182 -6.97 -11.24 -12.83
CA ARG A 182 -6.12 -11.67 -11.69
C ARG A 182 -4.66 -11.86 -12.12
N GLY A 183 -4.41 -12.46 -13.28
CA GLY A 183 -3.07 -12.64 -13.84
C GLY A 183 -2.36 -11.31 -14.13
N ALA A 184 -3.12 -10.27 -14.45
CA ALA A 184 -2.61 -8.90 -14.59
C ALA A 184 -2.35 -8.21 -13.23
N GLY A 185 -2.82 -8.76 -12.10
CA GLY A 185 -2.67 -8.17 -10.76
C GLY A 185 -3.83 -7.26 -10.32
N LEU A 186 -4.91 -7.18 -11.07
CA LEU A 186 -6.01 -6.23 -10.85
C LEU A 186 -7.01 -6.62 -9.74
N SER A 187 -6.95 -7.82 -9.19
CA SER A 187 -7.80 -8.30 -8.07
C SER A 187 -9.30 -8.02 -8.26
N PRO A 188 -9.95 -8.54 -9.33
CA PRO A 188 -11.33 -8.20 -9.69
C PRO A 188 -12.35 -8.67 -8.64
N LYS A 189 -13.28 -7.77 -8.26
CA LYS A 189 -14.44 -8.05 -7.41
C LYS A 189 -15.72 -7.79 -8.20
N PRO A 190 -16.71 -8.70 -8.22
CA PRO A 190 -18.00 -8.46 -8.87
C PRO A 190 -18.66 -7.19 -8.34
N VAL A 191 -19.25 -6.41 -9.22
CA VAL A 191 -19.98 -5.17 -8.88
C VAL A 191 -21.43 -5.49 -8.58
N THR A 192 -21.90 -5.10 -7.40
CA THR A 192 -23.31 -5.19 -7.01
C THR A 192 -24.13 -4.00 -7.52
N PRO A 193 -25.48 -4.06 -7.55
CA PRO A 193 -26.30 -2.93 -7.91
C PRO A 193 -26.08 -1.68 -7.06
N GLU A 194 -25.87 -1.87 -5.74
CA GLU A 194 -25.57 -0.79 -4.79
C GLU A 194 -24.24 -0.12 -5.14
N ARG A 195 -23.23 -0.93 -5.47
CA ARG A 195 -21.93 -0.41 -5.89
C ARG A 195 -22.01 0.31 -7.23
N MET A 196 -22.74 -0.22 -8.20
CA MET A 196 -22.98 0.44 -9.48
C MET A 196 -23.68 1.80 -9.26
N ARG A 197 -24.73 1.85 -8.42
CA ARG A 197 -25.38 3.09 -8.03
C ARG A 197 -24.42 4.08 -7.39
N SER A 198 -23.58 3.61 -6.46
CA SER A 198 -22.58 4.45 -5.79
C SER A 198 -21.64 5.10 -6.80
N VAL A 199 -21.07 4.31 -7.70
CA VAL A 199 -20.08 4.76 -8.69
C VAL A 199 -20.72 5.71 -9.72
N VAL A 200 -21.76 5.26 -10.41
CA VAL A 200 -22.42 6.07 -11.44
C VAL A 200 -23.12 7.29 -10.82
N GLY A 201 -23.70 7.12 -9.64
CA GLY A 201 -24.31 8.20 -8.87
C GLY A 201 -23.31 9.27 -8.47
N SER A 202 -22.10 8.91 -8.03
CA SER A 202 -21.05 9.88 -7.67
C SER A 202 -20.62 10.73 -8.86
N VAL A 203 -20.52 10.14 -10.04
CA VAL A 203 -20.21 10.86 -11.28
C VAL A 203 -21.34 11.83 -11.67
N ILE A 204 -22.58 11.40 -11.57
CA ILE A 204 -23.75 12.21 -12.01
C ILE A 204 -24.14 13.24 -10.94
N ASN A 205 -24.19 12.85 -9.66
CA ASN A 205 -24.67 13.71 -8.57
C ASN A 205 -23.56 14.58 -7.96
N GLY A 206 -22.31 14.31 -8.27
CA GLY A 206 -21.14 15.03 -7.72
C GLY A 206 -20.72 14.61 -6.32
N LYS A 207 -21.41 13.65 -5.73
CA LYS A 207 -21.15 13.08 -4.39
C LYS A 207 -21.67 11.65 -4.33
N THR A 208 -21.11 10.85 -3.47
CA THR A 208 -21.60 9.50 -3.19
C THR A 208 -23.01 9.55 -2.60
N PRO A 209 -23.98 8.80 -3.16
CA PRO A 209 -25.35 8.75 -2.63
C PRO A 209 -25.37 8.35 -1.15
N LYS A 210 -26.15 9.08 -0.33
CA LYS A 210 -26.24 8.82 1.12
C LYS A 210 -26.91 7.50 1.44
N ASP A 211 -27.96 7.14 0.71
CA ASP A 211 -28.68 5.88 0.86
C ASP A 211 -28.13 4.85 -0.11
N MET A 212 -27.51 3.80 0.44
CA MET A 212 -26.92 2.71 -0.36
C MET A 212 -27.93 1.59 -0.68
N VAL A 213 -29.08 1.58 0.00
CA VAL A 213 -30.10 0.52 -0.18
C VAL A 213 -30.96 0.82 -1.42
N LEU A 214 -30.99 -0.14 -2.33
CA LEU A 214 -31.84 -0.10 -3.51
C LEU A 214 -33.21 -0.76 -3.23
N ASN A 215 -34.26 -0.17 -3.79
CA ASN A 215 -35.57 -0.83 -3.82
C ASN A 215 -35.57 -1.87 -4.95
N PRO A 216 -35.68 -3.18 -4.66
CA PRO A 216 -35.60 -4.23 -5.68
C PRO A 216 -36.79 -4.24 -6.67
N GLN A 217 -37.88 -3.59 -6.31
CA GLN A 217 -39.09 -3.51 -7.17
C GLN A 217 -38.99 -2.39 -8.21
N ARG A 218 -38.02 -1.49 -8.10
CA ARG A 218 -37.80 -0.40 -9.04
C ARG A 218 -36.60 -0.68 -9.93
N GLU A 219 -36.65 -0.20 -11.17
CA GLU A 219 -35.52 -0.20 -12.08
C GLU A 219 -34.31 0.50 -11.42
N ILE A 220 -33.12 -0.09 -11.54
CA ILE A 220 -31.89 0.47 -10.95
C ILE A 220 -31.63 1.88 -11.48
N ARG A 221 -31.79 2.11 -12.79
CA ARG A 221 -31.59 3.41 -13.45
C ARG A 221 -32.42 4.55 -12.86
N ARG A 222 -33.61 4.26 -12.31
CA ARG A 222 -34.49 5.24 -11.67
C ARG A 222 -34.05 5.66 -10.28
N GLN A 223 -33.04 5.00 -9.75
CA GLN A 223 -32.56 5.20 -8.39
C GLN A 223 -31.13 5.76 -8.31
N ILE A 224 -30.51 6.07 -9.48
CA ILE A 224 -29.13 6.56 -9.57
C ILE A 224 -29.05 8.07 -9.39
N ILE A 225 -29.98 8.81 -10.03
CA ILE A 225 -29.95 10.27 -10.04
C ILE A 225 -30.75 10.79 -8.85
N ASP A 226 -30.11 11.59 -8.00
CA ASP A 226 -30.75 12.19 -6.83
C ASP A 226 -31.76 13.28 -7.26
N LYS A 227 -32.81 13.49 -6.45
CA LYS A 227 -33.80 14.54 -6.68
C LYS A 227 -33.12 15.92 -6.64
N GLY A 228 -33.46 16.78 -7.59
CA GLY A 228 -32.96 18.15 -7.66
C GLY A 228 -31.64 18.32 -8.43
N ILE A 229 -31.03 17.25 -8.90
CA ILE A 229 -29.80 17.35 -9.74
C ILE A 229 -30.22 17.84 -11.14
N SER A 230 -29.61 18.96 -11.54
CA SER A 230 -29.78 19.53 -12.88
C SER A 230 -28.62 19.12 -13.79
N ILE A 231 -28.92 18.64 -14.99
CA ILE A 231 -27.94 18.23 -15.99
C ILE A 231 -28.27 18.94 -17.31
N SER A 232 -27.29 19.62 -17.87
CA SER A 232 -27.46 20.38 -19.11
C SER A 232 -26.27 20.19 -20.04
N PHE A 233 -26.56 19.96 -21.32
CA PHE A 233 -25.59 19.84 -22.42
C PHE A 233 -25.88 20.88 -23.50
N PRO A 234 -25.54 22.16 -23.28
CA PRO A 234 -25.84 23.21 -24.25
C PRO A 234 -25.03 23.02 -25.55
N ASN A 235 -25.69 23.04 -26.70
CA ASN A 235 -25.06 22.75 -28.00
C ASN A 235 -24.07 23.84 -28.46
N ASP A 236 -24.27 25.06 -27.99
CA ASP A 236 -23.45 26.24 -28.32
C ASP A 236 -22.15 26.33 -27.50
N LYS A 237 -22.00 25.50 -26.45
CA LYS A 237 -20.88 25.50 -25.56
C LYS A 237 -20.03 24.22 -25.69
N ASP A 238 -18.78 24.29 -25.33
CA ASP A 238 -17.85 23.19 -25.27
C ASP A 238 -17.79 22.51 -23.87
N TYR A 239 -18.71 22.87 -22.98
CA TYR A 239 -18.88 22.30 -21.64
C TYR A 239 -20.32 21.83 -21.41
N ALA A 240 -20.47 21.03 -20.38
CA ALA A 240 -21.74 20.61 -19.78
C ALA A 240 -21.84 21.09 -18.34
N ARG A 241 -23.07 21.16 -17.82
CA ARG A 241 -23.33 21.32 -16.37
C ARG A 241 -23.92 20.01 -15.85
N ILE A 242 -23.22 19.41 -14.88
CA ILE A 242 -23.59 18.13 -14.25
C ILE A 242 -23.69 18.38 -12.75
N GLY A 243 -24.92 18.58 -12.27
CA GLY A 243 -25.13 19.12 -10.93
C GLY A 243 -24.55 20.54 -10.83
N ASP A 244 -23.80 20.80 -9.79
CA ASP A 244 -23.15 22.08 -9.54
C ASP A 244 -21.79 22.22 -10.27
N ARG A 245 -21.32 21.16 -10.98
CA ARG A 245 -20.01 21.12 -11.62
C ARG A 245 -20.08 21.48 -13.10
N TYR A 246 -19.00 22.09 -13.58
CA TYR A 246 -18.69 22.20 -15.00
C TYR A 246 -17.96 20.97 -15.48
N ALA A 247 -18.29 20.44 -16.65
CA ALA A 247 -17.65 19.28 -17.21
C ALA A 247 -17.38 19.48 -18.70
N CYS A 248 -16.24 18.96 -19.19
CA CYS A 248 -15.95 18.88 -20.62
C CYS A 248 -15.53 17.46 -21.00
N CYS A 249 -15.82 17.09 -22.23
CA CYS A 249 -15.41 15.83 -22.82
C CYS A 249 -14.25 16.07 -23.77
N LEU A 250 -13.17 15.32 -23.59
CA LEU A 250 -12.01 15.28 -24.47
C LEU A 250 -11.94 13.91 -25.14
N THR A 251 -11.73 13.91 -26.44
CA THR A 251 -11.48 12.71 -27.22
C THR A 251 -10.27 12.92 -28.12
N PRO A 252 -9.45 11.90 -28.41
CA PRO A 252 -8.42 12.04 -29.42
C PRO A 252 -9.06 12.17 -30.81
N SER A 253 -8.51 13.03 -31.65
CA SER A 253 -8.76 13.10 -33.10
C SER A 253 -7.78 12.23 -33.87
N ASP A 254 -6.57 12.01 -33.32
CA ASP A 254 -5.57 11.04 -33.82
C ASP A 254 -4.85 10.36 -32.65
N VAL A 255 -4.38 9.14 -32.87
CA VAL A 255 -3.66 8.30 -31.91
C VAL A 255 -2.28 7.94 -32.45
N PRO A 256 -1.24 7.89 -31.60
CA PRO A 256 0.10 7.56 -32.03
C PRO A 256 0.18 6.14 -32.61
N ARG A 257 0.97 5.96 -33.65
CA ARG A 257 1.14 4.65 -34.33
C ARG A 257 1.98 3.65 -33.55
N THR A 258 2.83 4.12 -32.66
CA THR A 258 3.70 3.29 -31.81
C THR A 258 3.47 3.64 -30.36
N ASN A 259 3.12 2.65 -29.55
CA ASN A 259 2.89 2.83 -28.12
C ASN A 259 3.89 2.01 -27.32
N ASP A 260 4.59 2.70 -26.44
CA ASP A 260 5.28 2.07 -25.33
C ASP A 260 4.29 1.87 -24.19
N PRO A 261 4.26 0.69 -23.53
CA PRO A 261 3.49 0.49 -22.29
C PRO A 261 3.76 1.53 -21.20
N ILE A 262 4.96 2.12 -21.19
CA ILE A 262 5.35 3.22 -20.30
C ILE A 262 4.53 4.49 -20.59
N GLN A 263 4.12 4.72 -21.83
CA GLN A 263 3.33 5.90 -22.22
C GLN A 263 1.95 5.91 -21.55
N THR A 264 1.30 4.75 -21.42
CA THR A 264 0.01 4.66 -20.72
C THR A 264 0.11 5.10 -19.26
N ASN A 265 1.28 4.91 -18.63
CA ASN A 265 1.55 5.42 -17.28
C ASN A 265 1.51 6.95 -17.20
N GLN A 266 1.85 7.62 -18.28
CA GLN A 266 1.97 9.09 -18.33
C GLN A 266 0.62 9.77 -18.62
N LEU A 267 -0.32 9.08 -19.29
CA LEU A 267 -1.61 9.62 -19.67
C LEU A 267 -2.48 10.08 -18.49
N PHE A 268 -2.28 9.50 -17.31
CA PHE A 268 -3.08 9.77 -16.10
C PHE A 268 -2.28 10.45 -14.97
N GLY A 269 -1.16 11.07 -15.31
CA GLY A 269 -0.26 11.76 -14.38
C GLY A 269 1.16 11.21 -14.42
N GLY A 270 2.11 12.12 -14.55
CA GLY A 270 3.43 11.87 -15.07
C GLY A 270 4.38 10.97 -14.30
N PHE A 271 5.24 10.34 -15.07
CA PHE A 271 6.45 9.67 -14.61
C PHE A 271 7.73 10.18 -15.28
N GLU A 272 7.61 11.05 -16.25
CA GLU A 272 8.78 11.64 -16.89
C GLU A 272 9.50 12.53 -15.89
N GLY A 273 10.78 12.26 -15.64
CA GLY A 273 11.52 12.89 -14.56
C GLY A 273 11.15 12.39 -13.15
N LEU A 274 10.19 11.46 -13.04
CA LEU A 274 9.79 10.69 -11.85
C LEU A 274 9.34 11.51 -10.62
N ASN A 275 9.76 12.76 -10.48
CA ASN A 275 9.49 13.70 -9.38
C ASN A 275 8.66 14.92 -9.78
N ASP A 276 8.14 14.98 -11.01
CA ASP A 276 7.50 16.17 -11.51
C ASP A 276 6.04 16.30 -11.07
N ASP A 277 5.82 17.02 -9.96
CA ASP A 277 4.48 17.36 -9.48
C ASP A 277 3.71 18.25 -10.48
N THR A 278 4.36 18.82 -11.47
CA THR A 278 3.71 19.68 -12.48
C THR A 278 3.02 18.89 -13.58
N ARG A 279 3.32 17.59 -13.72
CA ARG A 279 2.74 16.70 -14.72
C ARG A 279 1.62 15.84 -14.16
N GLN A 280 0.76 16.40 -13.33
CA GLN A 280 -0.39 15.71 -12.73
C GLN A 280 -1.70 16.29 -13.25
N ILE A 281 -2.72 15.45 -13.38
CA ILE A 281 -4.10 15.91 -13.57
C ILE A 281 -4.63 16.25 -12.18
N THR A 282 -4.76 17.54 -11.87
CA THR A 282 -5.18 18.00 -10.53
C THR A 282 -6.70 18.04 -10.37
N THR A 283 -7.44 17.96 -11.45
CA THR A 283 -8.90 18.05 -11.50
C THR A 283 -9.51 16.64 -11.52
N PRO A 284 -10.64 16.38 -10.84
CA PRO A 284 -11.34 15.11 -10.93
C PRO A 284 -11.68 14.73 -12.37
N PHE A 285 -11.46 13.49 -12.74
CA PHE A 285 -11.70 12.99 -14.09
C PHE A 285 -12.40 11.63 -14.09
N TRP A 286 -13.03 11.33 -15.23
CA TRP A 286 -13.58 10.04 -15.59
C TRP A 286 -13.11 9.67 -16.99
N TYR A 287 -12.27 8.67 -17.10
CA TYR A 287 -11.81 8.13 -18.36
C TYR A 287 -12.56 6.84 -18.71
N SER A 288 -12.95 6.70 -19.96
CA SER A 288 -13.57 5.50 -20.50
C SER A 288 -12.87 5.07 -21.78
N LEU A 289 -12.49 3.81 -21.86
CA LEU A 289 -12.06 3.14 -23.06
C LEU A 289 -13.03 2.00 -23.34
N SER A 290 -13.81 2.13 -24.42
CA SER A 290 -14.75 1.11 -24.88
C SER A 290 -14.14 0.33 -26.03
N VAL A 291 -14.08 -1.00 -25.95
CA VAL A 291 -13.61 -1.90 -27.01
C VAL A 291 -14.80 -2.68 -27.52
N VAL A 292 -15.06 -2.60 -28.84
CA VAL A 292 -16.18 -3.27 -29.50
C VAL A 292 -15.69 -4.45 -30.32
N VAL A 293 -16.18 -5.63 -29.99
CA VAL A 293 -15.84 -6.88 -30.68
C VAL A 293 -16.52 -6.88 -32.06
N LYS A 294 -15.71 -6.83 -33.11
CA LYS A 294 -16.17 -6.84 -34.52
C LYS A 294 -16.03 -8.20 -35.16
N ASP A 295 -16.84 -8.47 -36.16
CA ASP A 295 -16.68 -9.63 -37.03
C ASP A 295 -15.45 -9.45 -37.91
N GLN A 296 -14.45 -10.29 -37.71
CA GLN A 296 -13.17 -10.23 -38.42
C GLN A 296 -13.34 -10.41 -39.94
N LYS A 297 -14.29 -11.21 -40.41
CA LYS A 297 -14.54 -11.39 -41.85
C LYS A 297 -15.06 -10.09 -42.52
N ASN A 298 -15.92 -9.37 -41.84
CA ASN A 298 -16.44 -8.06 -42.31
C ASN A 298 -15.36 -7.00 -42.27
N MET A 299 -14.48 -7.03 -41.26
CA MET A 299 -13.32 -6.12 -41.18
C MET A 299 -12.33 -6.35 -42.32
N ILE A 300 -12.01 -7.62 -42.65
CA ILE A 300 -11.16 -7.96 -43.82
C ILE A 300 -11.78 -7.36 -45.08
N LYS A 301 -13.08 -7.60 -45.33
CA LYS A 301 -13.77 -7.09 -46.52
C LYS A 301 -13.72 -5.56 -46.59
N GLY A 302 -13.96 -4.87 -45.47
CA GLY A 302 -13.86 -3.40 -45.40
C GLY A 302 -12.45 -2.93 -45.76
N LYS A 303 -11.41 -3.52 -45.16
CA LYS A 303 -10.00 -3.18 -45.43
C LYS A 303 -9.60 -3.49 -46.88
N GLN A 304 -10.07 -4.61 -47.45
CA GLN A 304 -9.83 -4.93 -48.84
C GLN A 304 -10.43 -3.88 -49.77
N SER A 305 -11.65 -3.41 -49.51
CA SER A 305 -12.28 -2.36 -50.28
C SER A 305 -11.48 -1.05 -50.25
N VAL A 306 -11.07 -0.61 -49.03
CA VAL A 306 -10.21 0.57 -48.85
C VAL A 306 -8.87 0.40 -49.56
N LEU A 307 -8.27 -0.77 -49.47
CA LEU A 307 -7.00 -1.09 -50.14
C LEU A 307 -7.09 -0.97 -51.66
N GLN A 308 -8.21 -1.40 -52.24
CA GLN A 308 -8.46 -1.26 -53.67
C GLN A 308 -8.48 0.24 -54.09
N TRP A 309 -9.15 1.08 -53.33
CA TRP A 309 -9.16 2.51 -53.56
C TRP A 309 -7.77 3.15 -53.40
N GLN A 310 -7.02 2.75 -52.36
CA GLN A 310 -5.67 3.25 -52.10
C GLN A 310 -4.67 2.83 -53.21
N LYS A 311 -4.84 1.65 -53.82
CA LYS A 311 -4.00 1.19 -54.94
C LYS A 311 -4.08 2.11 -56.16
N VAL A 312 -5.22 2.73 -56.37
CA VAL A 312 -5.39 3.72 -57.45
C VAL A 312 -4.60 5.01 -57.16
N GLY A 313 -4.42 5.37 -55.88
CA GLY A 313 -3.71 6.57 -55.47
C GLY A 313 -2.22 6.39 -55.10
N ARG A 314 -1.69 5.16 -55.11
CA ARG A 314 -0.30 4.83 -54.68
C ARG A 314 0.77 5.64 -55.34
N SER A 315 0.60 6.02 -56.58
CA SER A 315 1.58 6.85 -57.33
C SER A 315 1.60 8.31 -56.90
N MET A 316 0.70 8.74 -56.03
CA MET A 316 0.51 10.15 -55.66
C MET A 316 0.98 10.53 -54.23
N SER A 317 1.21 9.56 -53.34
CA SER A 317 1.57 9.89 -51.94
C SER A 317 2.23 8.73 -51.19
N ASN A 318 3.38 8.97 -50.58
CA ASN A 318 4.10 8.05 -49.69
C ASN A 318 3.22 7.63 -48.45
N LYS A 319 2.32 8.52 -47.99
CA LYS A 319 1.38 8.22 -46.90
C LYS A 319 0.38 7.14 -47.28
N LEU A 320 -0.16 7.19 -48.53
CA LEU A 320 -1.09 6.17 -49.03
C LEU A 320 -0.38 4.83 -49.24
N GLU A 321 0.87 4.82 -49.64
CA GLU A 321 1.64 3.57 -49.77
C GLU A 321 1.91 2.91 -48.43
N ALA A 322 2.27 3.69 -47.40
CA ALA A 322 2.47 3.20 -46.04
C ALA A 322 1.15 2.61 -45.47
N ALA A 323 0.04 3.34 -45.55
CA ALA A 323 -1.27 2.89 -45.12
C ALA A 323 -1.71 1.58 -45.83
N SER A 324 -1.46 1.49 -47.14
CA SER A 324 -1.73 0.27 -47.91
C SER A 324 -0.95 -0.94 -47.42
N ARG A 325 0.32 -0.81 -47.09
CA ARG A 325 1.17 -1.87 -46.53
C ARG A 325 0.67 -2.31 -45.13
N GLU A 326 0.24 -1.38 -44.30
CA GLU A 326 -0.36 -1.67 -42.99
C GLU A 326 -1.64 -2.51 -43.14
N PHE A 327 -2.55 -2.13 -44.07
CA PHE A 327 -3.76 -2.91 -44.31
C PHE A 327 -3.49 -4.28 -44.86
N GLU A 328 -2.51 -4.45 -45.77
CA GLU A 328 -2.08 -5.76 -46.30
C GLU A 328 -1.57 -6.66 -45.18
N LEU A 329 -0.76 -6.11 -44.25
CA LEU A 329 -0.23 -6.85 -43.11
C LEU A 329 -1.35 -7.24 -42.13
N ALA A 330 -2.27 -6.33 -41.83
CA ALA A 330 -3.41 -6.58 -40.96
C ALA A 330 -4.31 -7.69 -41.52
N ILE A 331 -4.66 -7.63 -42.82
CA ILE A 331 -5.43 -8.70 -43.48
C ILE A 331 -4.73 -10.05 -43.35
N LYS A 332 -3.43 -10.08 -43.64
CA LYS A 332 -2.61 -11.34 -43.54
C LYS A 332 -2.60 -11.88 -42.10
N ASN A 333 -2.47 -11.01 -41.09
CA ASN A 333 -2.47 -11.45 -39.70
C ASN A 333 -3.82 -12.03 -39.28
N ILE A 334 -4.92 -11.39 -39.67
CA ILE A 334 -6.27 -11.89 -39.37
C ILE A 334 -6.54 -13.22 -40.11
N GLU A 335 -6.17 -13.32 -41.38
CA GLU A 335 -6.34 -14.53 -42.19
C GLU A 335 -5.50 -15.72 -41.65
N GLN A 336 -4.34 -15.45 -41.04
CA GLN A 336 -3.48 -16.46 -40.43
C GLN A 336 -3.87 -16.77 -38.95
N ASP A 337 -4.97 -16.17 -38.45
CA ASP A 337 -5.42 -16.27 -37.04
C ASP A 337 -4.33 -15.83 -36.01
N LYS A 338 -3.43 -14.93 -36.46
CA LYS A 338 -2.32 -14.41 -35.66
C LYS A 338 -2.68 -13.12 -34.91
N GLY A 339 -3.75 -12.44 -35.31
CA GLY A 339 -4.22 -11.18 -34.72
C GLY A 339 -5.74 -11.05 -34.83
N LYS A 340 -6.34 -10.28 -33.93
CA LYS A 340 -7.75 -9.84 -33.99
C LYS A 340 -7.75 -8.34 -33.88
N GLU A 341 -8.49 -7.67 -34.74
CA GLU A 341 -8.66 -6.21 -34.70
C GLU A 341 -10.01 -5.86 -34.15
N TYR A 342 -10.07 -4.92 -33.24
CA TYR A 342 -11.30 -4.40 -32.67
C TYR A 342 -11.38 -2.90 -32.83
N MET A 343 -12.60 -2.39 -32.76
CA MET A 343 -12.88 -0.96 -32.67
C MET A 343 -12.70 -0.52 -31.22
N PHE A 344 -12.06 0.63 -30.96
CA PHE A 344 -11.99 1.21 -29.62
C PHE A 344 -12.31 2.70 -29.63
N ILE A 345 -12.92 3.18 -28.53
CA ILE A 345 -13.40 4.54 -28.36
C ILE A 345 -12.91 5.07 -27.01
N PRO A 346 -11.85 5.90 -26.98
CA PRO A 346 -11.40 6.57 -25.79
C PRO A 346 -12.16 7.87 -25.55
N SER A 347 -12.48 8.19 -24.30
CA SER A 347 -13.06 9.46 -23.90
C SER A 347 -12.66 9.85 -22.48
N MET A 348 -12.37 11.13 -22.28
CA MET A 348 -11.97 11.69 -20.99
C MET A 348 -12.94 12.81 -20.60
N TRP A 349 -13.54 12.68 -19.42
CA TRP A 349 -14.38 13.70 -18.81
C TRP A 349 -13.62 14.37 -17.67
N ILE A 350 -13.59 15.69 -17.65
CA ILE A 350 -13.00 16.53 -16.62
C ILE A 350 -14.11 17.28 -15.90
N PHE A 351 -14.08 17.26 -14.56
CA PHE A 351 -15.09 17.88 -13.70
C PHE A 351 -14.46 18.97 -12.83
N GLY A 352 -14.84 20.22 -13.00
CA GLY A 352 -14.40 21.33 -12.17
C GLY A 352 -15.54 21.91 -11.32
N LYS A 353 -15.23 22.43 -10.12
CA LYS A 353 -16.17 23.17 -9.28
C LYS A 353 -16.65 24.45 -9.97
N ASP A 354 -15.76 25.05 -10.75
CA ASP A 354 -16.03 26.21 -11.61
C ASP A 354 -15.41 26.01 -12.99
N ARG A 355 -15.66 26.97 -13.87
CA ARG A 355 -15.17 26.91 -15.24
C ARG A 355 -13.64 26.97 -15.32
N ARG A 356 -12.98 27.72 -14.42
CA ARG A 356 -11.52 27.87 -14.44
C ARG A 356 -10.83 26.55 -14.08
N GLU A 357 -11.35 25.86 -13.07
CA GLU A 357 -10.84 24.56 -12.68
C GLU A 357 -11.00 23.51 -13.79
N MET A 358 -12.18 23.47 -14.43
CA MET A 358 -12.43 22.60 -15.58
C MET A 358 -11.47 22.91 -16.75
N GLU A 359 -11.28 24.20 -17.12
CA GLU A 359 -10.36 24.61 -18.18
C GLU A 359 -8.90 24.24 -17.87
N ARG A 360 -8.49 24.43 -16.61
CA ARG A 360 -7.16 24.03 -16.15
C ARG A 360 -6.95 22.53 -16.33
N GLY A 361 -7.88 21.70 -15.81
CA GLY A 361 -7.79 20.25 -15.92
C GLY A 361 -7.83 19.75 -17.36
N ALA A 362 -8.64 20.39 -18.22
CA ALA A 362 -8.64 20.08 -19.64
C ALA A 362 -7.29 20.40 -20.31
N GLY A 363 -6.67 21.52 -19.95
CA GLY A 363 -5.32 21.88 -20.44
C GLY A 363 -4.26 20.90 -19.95
N GLU A 364 -4.31 20.47 -18.67
CA GLU A 364 -3.40 19.45 -18.10
C GLU A 364 -3.50 18.14 -18.91
N VAL A 365 -4.70 17.67 -19.19
CA VAL A 365 -4.92 16.43 -19.95
C VAL A 365 -4.44 16.59 -21.40
N CYS A 366 -4.83 17.65 -22.10
CA CYS A 366 -4.40 17.87 -23.49
C CYS A 366 -2.86 17.84 -23.57
N LYS A 367 -2.18 18.58 -22.70
CA LYS A 367 -0.72 18.63 -22.69
C LYS A 367 -0.10 17.25 -22.43
N LEU A 368 -0.59 16.49 -21.43
CA LEU A 368 -0.07 15.16 -21.14
C LEU A 368 -0.25 14.19 -22.30
N TRP A 369 -1.40 14.26 -22.99
CA TRP A 369 -1.69 13.35 -24.09
C TRP A 369 -0.97 13.77 -25.39
N GLU A 370 -0.86 15.07 -25.66
CA GLU A 370 -0.09 15.63 -26.79
C GLU A 370 1.39 15.30 -26.67
N ASP A 371 1.97 15.40 -25.47
CA ASP A 371 3.35 14.97 -25.20
C ASP A 371 3.59 13.48 -25.55
N GLN A 372 2.53 12.66 -25.58
CA GLN A 372 2.56 11.24 -25.96
C GLN A 372 2.14 11.00 -27.43
N GLY A 373 1.98 12.05 -28.21
CA GLY A 373 1.65 11.98 -29.63
C GLY A 373 0.19 11.83 -29.98
N PHE A 374 -0.72 12.07 -29.04
CA PHE A 374 -2.17 12.15 -29.31
C PHE A 374 -2.53 13.56 -29.77
N GLU A 375 -3.44 13.66 -30.73
CA GLU A 375 -4.12 14.92 -31.02
C GLU A 375 -5.46 14.96 -30.30
N MET A 376 -5.66 15.93 -29.39
CA MET A 376 -6.86 16.00 -28.54
C MET A 376 -7.87 17.05 -29.03
N GLN A 377 -9.15 16.72 -28.97
CA GLN A 377 -10.25 17.64 -29.30
C GLN A 377 -11.30 17.69 -28.19
N ARG A 378 -11.99 18.83 -28.08
CA ARG A 378 -13.14 19.01 -27.19
C ARG A 378 -14.45 18.75 -27.90
N GLU A 379 -15.29 17.92 -27.26
CA GLU A 379 -16.60 17.61 -27.81
C GLU A 379 -17.62 18.75 -27.58
N ARG A 380 -18.33 19.13 -28.62
CA ARG A 380 -19.40 20.15 -28.55
C ARG A 380 -20.78 19.56 -28.78
N LEU A 381 -21.02 18.99 -29.97
CA LEU A 381 -22.32 18.53 -30.38
C LEU A 381 -22.71 17.17 -29.80
N VAL A 382 -21.74 16.24 -29.71
CA VAL A 382 -22.00 14.85 -29.31
C VAL A 382 -21.77 14.59 -27.81
N LYS A 383 -21.45 15.63 -27.02
CA LYS A 383 -21.06 15.46 -25.60
C LYS A 383 -22.09 14.76 -24.73
N SER A 384 -23.40 14.93 -25.00
CA SER A 384 -24.45 14.22 -24.25
C SER A 384 -24.48 12.73 -24.56
N ALA A 385 -24.24 12.34 -25.83
CA ALA A 385 -24.08 10.95 -26.24
C ALA A 385 -22.80 10.35 -25.63
N MET A 386 -21.70 11.09 -25.71
CA MET A 386 -20.41 10.66 -25.14
C MET A 386 -20.48 10.49 -23.61
N PHE A 387 -21.26 11.35 -22.91
CA PHE A 387 -21.41 11.21 -21.45
C PHE A 387 -22.06 9.86 -21.09
N ILE A 388 -23.17 9.52 -21.75
CA ILE A 388 -23.84 8.23 -21.50
C ILE A 388 -22.94 7.07 -21.93
N ALA A 389 -22.32 7.16 -23.13
CA ALA A 389 -21.45 6.14 -23.68
C ALA A 389 -20.23 5.86 -22.78
N SER A 390 -19.75 6.87 -22.04
CA SER A 390 -18.60 6.72 -21.12
C SER A 390 -18.94 6.03 -19.81
N LEU A 391 -20.22 5.93 -19.42
CA LEU A 391 -20.66 5.23 -18.21
C LEU A 391 -20.62 3.70 -18.44
N PRO A 392 -20.43 2.88 -17.40
CA PRO A 392 -20.45 1.43 -17.53
C PRO A 392 -21.70 0.94 -18.26
N PHE A 393 -21.54 0.10 -19.28
CA PHE A 393 -22.60 -0.39 -20.19
C PHE A 393 -23.30 0.70 -21.02
N GLY A 394 -22.91 1.97 -20.88
CA GLY A 394 -23.62 3.10 -21.48
C GLY A 394 -23.40 3.25 -22.99
N LEU A 395 -22.41 2.57 -23.57
CA LEU A 395 -22.25 2.53 -25.02
C LEU A 395 -23.26 1.56 -25.62
N TYR A 396 -24.04 2.07 -26.55
CA TYR A 396 -24.96 1.26 -27.35
C TYR A 396 -24.33 0.94 -28.70
N ASN A 397 -24.52 -0.29 -29.20
CA ASN A 397 -24.03 -0.72 -30.50
C ASN A 397 -25.26 -1.21 -31.33
N VAL A 398 -25.95 -0.26 -31.96
CA VAL A 398 -27.19 -0.48 -32.69
C VAL A 398 -27.05 0.12 -34.09
N GLU A 399 -27.27 -0.68 -35.12
CA GLU A 399 -27.09 -0.27 -36.52
C GLU A 399 -25.67 0.34 -36.76
N ASN A 400 -25.61 1.52 -37.37
CA ASN A 400 -24.39 2.25 -37.69
C ASN A 400 -24.13 3.43 -36.72
N ASN A 401 -24.68 3.37 -35.50
CA ASN A 401 -24.56 4.47 -34.56
C ASN A 401 -23.10 4.81 -34.17
N LEU A 402 -22.20 3.80 -34.09
CA LEU A 402 -20.81 4.01 -33.77
C LEU A 402 -20.02 4.67 -34.93
N ASP A 403 -20.33 4.26 -36.17
CA ASP A 403 -19.73 4.86 -37.35
C ASP A 403 -20.22 6.32 -37.51
N ASN A 404 -21.52 6.58 -37.22
CA ASN A 404 -22.08 7.93 -37.23
C ASN A 404 -21.54 8.82 -36.10
N LEU A 405 -21.12 8.26 -34.99
CA LEU A 405 -20.45 8.97 -33.89
C LEU A 405 -19.04 9.45 -34.28
N ASP A 406 -18.37 8.68 -35.15
CA ASP A 406 -17.05 8.99 -35.72
C ASP A 406 -16.00 9.38 -34.65
N ARG A 407 -15.92 8.58 -33.59
CA ARG A 407 -14.96 8.75 -32.48
C ARG A 407 -14.24 7.43 -32.15
N HIS A 408 -14.16 6.57 -33.12
CA HIS A 408 -13.58 5.26 -32.95
C HIS A 408 -12.28 5.13 -33.77
N PHE A 409 -11.40 4.26 -33.24
CA PHE A 409 -10.21 3.79 -33.90
C PHE A 409 -10.26 2.29 -34.05
N ILE A 410 -9.46 1.74 -34.96
CA ILE A 410 -9.33 0.30 -35.17
C ILE A 410 -7.87 -0.08 -34.99
N ALA A 411 -7.59 -1.04 -34.12
CA ALA A 411 -6.25 -1.55 -33.89
C ALA A 411 -6.26 -3.05 -33.53
N ASP A 412 -5.09 -3.66 -33.55
CA ASP A 412 -4.86 -4.99 -33.04
C ASP A 412 -5.06 -5.04 -31.51
N ILE A 413 -5.49 -6.20 -31.01
CA ILE A 413 -5.72 -6.41 -29.57
C ILE A 413 -4.49 -6.10 -28.73
N GLU A 414 -3.29 -6.43 -29.20
CA GLU A 414 -2.04 -6.18 -28.47
C GLU A 414 -1.78 -4.67 -28.32
N ASP A 415 -2.09 -3.90 -29.35
CA ASP A 415 -1.97 -2.44 -29.33
C ASP A 415 -3.05 -1.83 -28.45
N ILE A 416 -4.31 -2.28 -28.55
CA ILE A 416 -5.38 -1.83 -27.65
C ILE A 416 -5.02 -2.09 -26.19
N ALA A 417 -4.41 -3.25 -25.86
CA ALA A 417 -4.02 -3.58 -24.50
C ALA A 417 -3.06 -2.57 -23.89
N ARG A 418 -2.27 -1.86 -24.70
CA ARG A 418 -1.35 -0.80 -24.26
C ARG A 418 -2.05 0.50 -23.90
N PHE A 419 -3.26 0.73 -24.39
CA PHE A 419 -4.08 1.92 -24.07
C PHE A 419 -5.03 1.72 -22.89
N LEU A 420 -5.12 0.53 -22.33
CA LEU A 420 -6.04 0.24 -21.24
C LEU A 420 -5.70 1.07 -19.99
N PRO A 421 -6.67 1.76 -19.39
CA PRO A 421 -6.45 2.69 -18.28
C PRO A 421 -6.31 1.93 -16.94
N VAL A 422 -5.35 1.02 -16.84
CA VAL A 422 -5.20 0.14 -15.68
C VAL A 422 -4.27 0.69 -14.60
N GLN A 423 -3.82 1.93 -14.74
CA GLN A 423 -2.77 2.50 -13.91
C GLN A 423 -3.27 3.59 -12.98
N GLY A 424 -2.78 3.53 -11.76
CA GLY A 424 -2.98 4.47 -10.69
C GLY A 424 -1.85 4.28 -9.68
N ASP A 425 -2.11 4.53 -8.41
CA ASP A 425 -1.24 4.15 -7.31
C ASP A 425 -1.90 3.03 -6.49
N PHE A 426 -1.14 2.33 -5.64
CA PHE A 426 -1.71 1.31 -4.78
C PHE A 426 -2.47 1.93 -3.60
N ILE A 427 -3.55 1.28 -3.17
CA ILE A 427 -4.46 1.81 -2.12
C ILE A 427 -4.01 1.43 -0.71
N GLY A 428 -3.28 0.30 -0.57
CA GLY A 428 -2.82 -0.21 0.71
C GLY A 428 -3.91 -0.92 1.54
N ALA A 429 -3.90 -0.72 2.86
CA ALA A 429 -4.77 -1.39 3.83
C ALA A 429 -6.21 -0.83 3.83
N GLY A 430 -7.20 -1.71 4.06
CA GLY A 430 -8.60 -1.32 4.16
C GLY A 430 -8.99 -0.72 5.51
N SER A 431 -8.29 -1.13 6.60
CA SER A 431 -8.44 -0.56 7.95
C SER A 431 -7.08 -0.01 8.40
N PRO A 432 -6.74 1.20 7.95
CA PRO A 432 -5.42 1.76 8.16
C PRO A 432 -5.22 2.28 9.59
N THR A 433 -4.00 2.14 10.10
CA THR A 433 -3.54 2.83 11.31
C THR A 433 -2.92 4.19 10.99
N ASN A 434 -2.32 4.30 9.79
CA ASN A 434 -1.64 5.49 9.28
C ASN A 434 -1.95 5.70 7.80
N PHE A 435 -1.70 6.92 7.32
CA PHE A 435 -1.88 7.30 5.91
C PHE A 435 -0.63 7.93 5.34
N TYR A 436 -0.41 7.62 4.06
CA TYR A 436 0.54 8.28 3.19
C TYR A 436 -0.16 8.77 1.92
N PHE A 437 0.53 9.60 1.14
CA PHE A 437 0.04 10.07 -0.14
C PHE A 437 0.98 9.62 -1.26
N GLY A 438 0.46 8.97 -2.28
CA GLY A 438 1.21 8.72 -3.51
C GLY A 438 1.48 10.02 -4.28
N ARG A 439 2.43 10.02 -5.19
CA ARG A 439 2.78 11.20 -6.02
C ARG A 439 1.61 11.76 -6.82
N LYS A 440 0.63 10.91 -7.16
CA LYS A 440 -0.61 11.30 -7.85
C LYS A 440 -1.74 11.74 -6.91
N GLY A 441 -1.46 11.90 -5.60
CA GLY A 441 -2.46 12.23 -4.59
C GLY A 441 -3.26 11.04 -4.07
N GLN A 442 -2.94 9.81 -4.48
CA GLN A 442 -3.57 8.60 -3.94
C GLN A 442 -3.38 8.51 -2.44
N VAL A 443 -4.48 8.37 -1.69
CA VAL A 443 -4.41 8.06 -0.26
C VAL A 443 -4.05 6.59 -0.08
N VAL A 444 -2.94 6.33 0.58
CA VAL A 444 -2.41 4.99 0.84
C VAL A 444 -2.54 4.68 2.32
N GLY A 445 -3.43 3.77 2.66
CA GLY A 445 -3.60 3.29 4.03
C GLY A 445 -2.54 2.25 4.40
N MET A 446 -2.01 2.30 5.63
CA MET A 446 -1.06 1.30 6.12
C MET A 446 -1.51 0.67 7.43
N ASN A 447 -1.34 -0.65 7.49
CA ASN A 447 -1.48 -1.47 8.68
C ASN A 447 -0.75 -2.79 8.42
N HIS A 448 0.29 -3.10 9.19
CA HIS A 448 1.03 -4.36 9.03
C HIS A 448 0.15 -5.59 9.30
N PHE A 449 -0.88 -5.46 10.12
CA PHE A 449 -1.78 -6.55 10.49
C PHE A 449 -2.99 -6.70 9.55
N ASP A 450 -2.90 -6.19 8.32
CA ASP A 450 -3.96 -6.40 7.31
C ASP A 450 -4.09 -7.91 7.00
N PRO A 451 -5.33 -8.48 6.99
CA PRO A 451 -5.54 -9.92 6.79
C PRO A 451 -5.02 -10.48 5.46
N ARG A 452 -4.76 -9.63 4.49
CA ARG A 452 -4.28 -10.02 3.15
C ARG A 452 -2.80 -10.36 3.10
N VAL A 453 -2.02 -9.95 4.12
CA VAL A 453 -0.59 -10.23 4.18
C VAL A 453 -0.28 -11.51 4.93
N ASN A 454 0.79 -12.19 4.51
CA ASN A 454 1.16 -13.48 5.08
C ASN A 454 2.09 -13.38 6.29
N ALA A 455 2.77 -12.26 6.50
CA ALA A 455 3.59 -11.96 7.66
C ALA A 455 3.56 -10.46 7.92
N TYR A 456 3.92 -10.04 9.14
CA TYR A 456 3.74 -8.66 9.61
C TYR A 456 5.07 -7.92 9.80
N ASN A 457 6.20 -8.62 9.58
CA ASN A 457 7.53 -8.08 9.81
C ASN A 457 7.90 -6.99 8.80
N PHE A 458 8.72 -6.05 9.24
CA PHE A 458 9.12 -4.90 8.44
C PHE A 458 10.61 -4.57 8.55
N LEU A 459 11.08 -3.79 7.57
CA LEU A 459 12.43 -3.27 7.46
C LEU A 459 12.35 -1.81 7.06
N VAL A 460 13.10 -0.94 7.75
CA VAL A 460 13.22 0.47 7.40
C VAL A 460 14.69 0.79 7.11
N ALA A 461 15.00 1.27 5.92
CA ALA A 461 16.34 1.67 5.53
C ALA A 461 16.38 3.12 5.08
N GLY A 462 17.31 3.90 5.62
CA GLY A 462 17.46 5.31 5.24
C GLY A 462 18.59 5.99 5.99
N GLY A 463 19.30 6.88 5.29
CA GLY A 463 20.42 7.62 5.84
C GLY A 463 20.03 8.59 6.96
N THR A 464 21.06 9.12 7.62
CA THR A 464 20.86 10.16 8.62
C THR A 464 20.20 11.37 7.98
N GLY A 465 19.21 11.93 8.69
CA GLY A 465 18.52 13.11 8.18
C GLY A 465 17.43 12.84 7.12
N THR A 466 17.14 11.61 6.67
CA THR A 466 16.08 11.34 5.67
C THR A 466 14.66 11.36 6.22
N GLY A 467 14.45 11.58 7.53
CA GLY A 467 13.14 11.58 8.20
C GLY A 467 12.75 10.26 8.81
N LYS A 468 13.69 9.35 8.98
CA LYS A 468 13.50 8.00 9.53
C LYS A 468 12.74 8.00 10.85
N THR A 469 13.28 8.69 11.89
CA THR A 469 12.68 8.76 13.22
C THR A 469 11.29 9.39 13.20
N PHE A 470 11.06 10.44 12.38
CA PHE A 470 9.75 11.05 12.22
C PHE A 470 8.72 10.08 11.62
N ASN A 471 9.09 9.33 10.58
CA ASN A 471 8.23 8.30 9.98
C ASN A 471 7.91 7.18 10.98
N LEU A 472 8.91 6.74 11.75
CA LEU A 472 8.72 5.72 12.79
C LEU A 472 7.80 6.22 13.89
N ASN A 473 7.99 7.44 14.40
CA ASN A 473 7.11 8.04 15.41
C ASN A 473 5.66 8.14 14.92
N ASP A 474 5.43 8.54 13.67
CA ASP A 474 4.10 8.58 13.08
C ASP A 474 3.46 7.18 13.01
N MET A 475 4.22 6.20 12.52
CA MET A 475 3.77 4.81 12.41
C MET A 475 3.44 4.22 13.79
N LEU A 476 4.35 4.36 14.74
CA LEU A 476 4.20 3.82 16.10
C LEU A 476 3.07 4.50 16.87
N SER A 477 2.92 5.83 16.72
CA SER A 477 1.79 6.58 17.29
C SER A 477 0.45 6.02 16.77
N GLY A 478 0.35 5.76 15.46
CA GLY A 478 -0.83 5.15 14.86
C GLY A 478 -1.16 3.76 15.41
N TYR A 479 -0.15 2.95 15.70
CA TYR A 479 -0.32 1.63 16.34
C TYR A 479 -0.72 1.75 17.81
N ALA A 480 -0.09 2.65 18.56
CA ALA A 480 -0.47 2.94 19.94
C ALA A 480 -1.94 3.37 20.06
N ASP A 481 -2.39 4.28 19.14
CA ASP A 481 -3.77 4.75 19.06
C ASP A 481 -4.76 3.63 18.70
N SER A 482 -4.27 2.55 18.12
CA SER A 482 -5.06 1.35 17.79
C SER A 482 -5.01 0.28 18.90
N GLY A 483 -4.41 0.59 20.05
CA GLY A 483 -4.32 -0.28 21.21
C GLY A 483 -3.27 -1.38 21.12
N TYR A 484 -2.35 -1.31 20.15
CA TYR A 484 -1.28 -2.30 19.99
C TYR A 484 -0.20 -2.12 21.06
N LYS A 485 0.45 -3.20 21.49
CA LYS A 485 1.63 -3.15 22.34
C LYS A 485 2.84 -2.74 21.51
N LEU A 486 3.65 -1.82 22.05
CA LEU A 486 4.90 -1.38 21.42
C LEU A 486 6.09 -1.75 22.30
N ARG A 487 7.10 -2.35 21.70
CA ARG A 487 8.37 -2.74 22.33
C ARG A 487 9.50 -2.21 21.46
N MET A 488 10.22 -1.20 21.95
CA MET A 488 11.17 -0.45 21.14
C MET A 488 12.53 -0.38 21.83
N THR A 489 13.58 -0.59 21.07
CA THR A 489 14.90 -0.10 21.44
C THR A 489 15.13 1.26 20.82
N ASP A 490 15.77 2.16 21.55
CA ASP A 490 16.03 3.55 21.18
C ASP A 490 17.54 3.82 21.20
N MET A 491 17.99 4.66 20.27
CA MET A 491 19.38 5.09 20.19
C MET A 491 19.42 6.61 20.00
N GLY A 492 19.52 7.34 21.11
CA GLY A 492 19.60 8.81 21.14
C GLY A 492 18.28 9.52 21.46
N GLY A 493 17.32 8.84 22.09
CA GLY A 493 16.11 9.45 22.64
C GLY A 493 15.04 9.81 21.62
N GLY A 494 15.07 9.19 20.45
CA GLY A 494 14.13 9.45 19.36
C GLY A 494 12.66 9.13 19.69
N PHE A 495 12.42 8.17 20.59
CA PHE A 495 11.09 7.73 21.02
C PHE A 495 10.72 8.18 22.45
N GLU A 496 11.60 8.89 23.16
CA GLU A 496 11.34 9.34 24.54
C GLU A 496 10.05 10.15 24.64
N LYS A 497 9.86 11.13 23.73
CA LYS A 497 8.66 11.97 23.70
C LYS A 497 7.39 11.16 23.43
N LEU A 498 7.40 10.26 22.44
CA LEU A 498 6.27 9.39 22.13
C LEU A 498 5.88 8.54 23.35
N CYS A 499 6.88 7.93 24.00
CA CYS A 499 6.68 7.11 25.20
C CYS A 499 6.04 7.91 26.32
N ALA A 500 6.57 9.10 26.61
CA ALA A 500 6.05 9.99 27.66
C ALA A 500 4.61 10.48 27.37
N MET A 501 4.30 10.87 26.13
CA MET A 501 2.97 11.35 25.74
C MET A 501 1.89 10.26 25.82
N LYS A 502 2.23 9.02 25.54
CA LYS A 502 1.30 7.89 25.54
C LYS A 502 1.27 7.12 26.86
N GLY A 503 1.92 7.64 27.92
CA GLY A 503 1.95 7.00 29.24
C GLY A 503 2.74 5.69 29.25
N GLY A 504 3.71 5.53 28.34
CA GLY A 504 4.57 4.36 28.24
C GLY A 504 5.71 4.39 29.26
N ARG A 505 6.39 3.27 29.41
CA ARG A 505 7.54 3.13 30.30
C ARG A 505 8.84 3.27 29.52
N TYR A 506 9.68 4.23 29.93
CA TYR A 506 10.99 4.52 29.32
C TYR A 506 12.11 4.06 30.25
N PHE A 507 12.93 3.12 29.81
CA PHE A 507 14.09 2.61 30.53
C PHE A 507 15.36 3.24 29.94
N ASP A 508 16.04 4.06 30.73
CA ASP A 508 17.31 4.71 30.36
C ASP A 508 18.45 4.05 31.13
N PHE A 509 19.29 3.31 30.43
CA PHE A 509 20.45 2.60 30.98
C PHE A 509 21.69 3.51 31.17
N ARG A 510 21.49 4.74 31.57
CA ARG A 510 22.57 5.68 31.87
C ARG A 510 23.14 5.36 33.25
N LEU A 511 24.44 4.99 33.35
CA LEU A 511 25.11 4.60 34.60
C LEU A 511 25.03 5.66 35.71
N SER A 512 24.80 6.93 35.39
CA SER A 512 24.61 8.01 36.37
C SER A 512 23.21 8.08 36.97
N ARG A 513 22.26 7.27 36.51
CA ARG A 513 20.88 7.19 36.98
C ARG A 513 20.60 5.89 37.72
N ASP A 514 19.40 5.77 38.27
CA ASP A 514 18.92 4.55 38.90
C ASP A 514 18.53 3.57 37.77
N ILE A 515 19.40 2.60 37.51
CA ILE A 515 19.23 1.60 36.45
C ILE A 515 18.43 0.43 36.99
N PRO A 516 17.40 -0.07 36.29
CA PRO A 516 16.67 -1.24 36.72
C PRO A 516 17.55 -2.48 36.72
N CYS A 517 17.39 -3.33 37.73
CA CYS A 517 18.00 -4.65 37.75
C CYS A 517 17.32 -5.54 36.68
N ILE A 518 18.16 -6.19 35.83
CA ILE A 518 17.75 -7.07 34.74
C ILE A 518 18.37 -8.46 34.92
N ASN A 519 18.12 -9.06 36.03
CA ASN A 519 18.71 -10.33 36.44
C ASN A 519 18.24 -11.50 35.54
N PRO A 520 19.17 -12.19 34.80
CA PRO A 520 18.77 -13.28 33.92
C PRO A 520 18.32 -14.55 34.64
N LEU A 521 18.66 -14.71 35.93
CA LEU A 521 18.30 -15.88 36.72
C LEU A 521 16.91 -15.76 37.33
N ASP A 522 16.42 -14.54 37.51
CA ASP A 522 15.09 -14.25 38.12
C ASP A 522 14.00 -14.26 37.04
N PHE A 523 13.71 -15.44 36.49
CA PHE A 523 12.57 -15.69 35.61
C PHE A 523 11.50 -16.51 36.29
N ASP A 524 10.26 -16.41 35.79
CA ASP A 524 9.08 -17.04 36.36
C ASP A 524 9.20 -18.56 36.36
N ASP A 525 8.74 -19.18 37.46
CA ASP A 525 8.62 -20.62 37.59
C ASP A 525 7.32 -21.08 36.90
N LEU A 526 7.43 -21.33 35.60
CA LEU A 526 6.33 -21.82 34.82
C LEU A 526 6.14 -23.32 35.03
N ASP A 527 4.88 -23.76 35.22
CA ASP A 527 4.54 -25.16 35.38
C ASP A 527 4.86 -26.01 34.12
N ASP A 528 5.07 -25.35 32.98
CA ASP A 528 5.42 -26.01 31.73
C ASP A 528 6.94 -26.32 31.67
N PRO A 529 7.30 -27.60 31.58
CA PRO A 529 8.72 -28.01 31.48
C PRO A 529 9.47 -27.44 30.26
N GLU A 530 8.76 -27.22 29.14
CA GLU A 530 9.37 -26.67 27.92
C GLU A 530 9.71 -25.17 28.09
N GLU A 531 8.84 -24.39 28.69
CA GLU A 531 9.06 -22.97 28.94
C GLU A 531 10.18 -22.79 30.00
N ARG A 532 10.22 -23.66 31.03
CA ARG A 532 11.30 -23.71 32.02
C ARG A 532 12.65 -24.01 31.38
N ALA A 533 12.71 -24.98 30.46
CA ALA A 533 13.91 -25.30 29.73
C ALA A 533 14.42 -24.12 28.90
N LYS A 534 13.55 -23.37 28.26
CA LYS A 534 13.88 -22.14 27.51
C LYS A 534 14.42 -21.03 28.42
N GLY A 535 13.79 -20.83 29.61
CA GLY A 535 14.29 -19.87 30.59
C GLY A 535 15.71 -20.19 31.04
N ILE A 536 16.00 -21.45 31.31
CA ILE A 536 17.35 -21.92 31.64
C ILE A 536 18.34 -21.68 30.48
N ASP A 537 17.97 -22.05 29.26
CA ASP A 537 18.81 -21.86 28.07
C ASP A 537 19.09 -20.35 27.80
N THR A 538 18.09 -19.51 27.96
CA THR A 538 18.23 -18.05 27.86
C THR A 538 19.22 -17.52 28.91
N ALA A 539 19.10 -17.96 30.18
CA ALA A 539 19.99 -17.57 31.24
C ALA A 539 21.43 -18.06 30.98
N VAL A 540 21.62 -19.32 30.51
CA VAL A 540 22.93 -19.88 30.13
C VAL A 540 23.61 -19.05 29.05
N ASN A 541 22.86 -18.68 27.99
CA ASN A 541 23.39 -17.84 26.91
C ASN A 541 23.79 -16.45 27.43
N GLN A 542 23.02 -15.88 28.35
CA GLN A 542 23.28 -14.57 28.94
C GLN A 542 24.55 -14.57 29.83
N PHE A 543 24.68 -15.55 30.73
CA PHE A 543 25.86 -15.68 31.55
C PHE A 543 27.09 -16.08 30.73
N GLY A 544 26.90 -16.86 29.65
CA GLY A 544 27.95 -17.16 28.69
C GLY A 544 28.48 -15.90 28.01
N LEU A 545 27.59 -15.00 27.61
CA LEU A 545 27.97 -13.71 27.03
C LEU A 545 28.66 -12.79 28.05
N MET A 546 28.25 -12.80 29.34
CA MET A 546 28.91 -12.05 30.40
C MET A 546 30.36 -12.51 30.54
N ALA A 547 30.60 -13.82 30.58
CA ALA A 547 31.94 -14.38 30.70
C ALA A 547 32.85 -14.03 29.50
N ASN A 548 32.30 -13.98 28.30
CA ASN A 548 33.02 -13.66 27.07
C ASN A 548 32.81 -12.25 26.53
N SER A 549 32.24 -11.34 27.32
CA SER A 549 31.85 -9.99 26.92
C SER A 549 32.97 -9.13 26.31
N HIS A 550 34.20 -9.34 26.71
CA HIS A 550 35.37 -8.63 26.18
C HIS A 550 35.85 -9.16 24.82
N THR A 551 35.69 -10.46 24.57
CA THR A 551 36.10 -11.11 23.32
C THR A 551 34.96 -11.23 22.32
N GLY A 552 33.71 -11.27 22.79
CA GLY A 552 32.51 -11.49 21.99
C GLY A 552 32.45 -12.86 21.32
N LYS A 553 33.37 -13.79 21.69
CA LYS A 553 33.39 -15.16 21.14
C LYS A 553 32.32 -16.02 21.80
N ARG A 554 31.74 -16.94 21.04
CA ARG A 554 30.85 -17.95 21.59
C ARG A 554 31.63 -18.90 22.49
N MET A 555 31.00 -19.32 23.59
CA MET A 555 31.57 -20.33 24.49
C MET A 555 31.70 -21.69 23.81
N ASP A 556 32.72 -22.44 24.20
CA ASP A 556 32.84 -23.83 23.81
C ASP A 556 31.81 -24.71 24.55
N GLU A 557 31.64 -25.95 24.11
CA GLU A 557 30.62 -26.86 24.65
C GLU A 557 30.81 -27.15 26.14
N LEU A 558 32.06 -27.23 26.61
CA LEU A 558 32.36 -27.45 28.02
C LEU A 558 31.99 -26.22 28.86
N GLU A 559 32.32 -25.02 28.40
CA GLU A 559 31.98 -23.77 29.05
C GLU A 559 30.46 -23.62 29.20
N ILE A 560 29.71 -23.92 28.13
CA ILE A 560 28.24 -23.92 28.14
C ILE A 560 27.70 -24.88 29.17
N LYS A 561 28.26 -26.13 29.25
CA LYS A 561 27.81 -27.14 30.22
C LYS A 561 28.11 -26.75 31.66
N LEU A 562 29.23 -26.10 31.93
CA LEU A 562 29.58 -25.61 33.28
C LEU A 562 28.61 -24.51 33.75
N ILE A 563 28.26 -23.58 32.87
CA ILE A 563 27.28 -22.53 33.17
C ILE A 563 25.87 -23.13 33.30
N GLU A 564 25.48 -24.06 32.43
CA GLU A 564 24.21 -24.77 32.50
C GLU A 564 24.02 -25.48 33.85
N GLU A 565 25.07 -26.15 34.31
CA GLU A 565 25.10 -26.81 35.61
C GLU A 565 24.90 -25.82 36.76
N ALA A 566 25.65 -24.69 36.74
CA ALA A 566 25.51 -23.62 37.72
C ALA A 566 24.11 -23.00 37.73
N VAL A 567 23.57 -22.68 36.59
CA VAL A 567 22.21 -22.11 36.43
C VAL A 567 21.15 -23.08 37.00
N LYS A 568 21.20 -24.36 36.60
CA LYS A 568 20.25 -25.35 37.07
C LYS A 568 20.35 -25.57 38.60
N ALA A 569 21.55 -25.59 39.14
CA ALA A 569 21.79 -25.75 40.57
C ALA A 569 21.20 -24.57 41.38
N GLN A 570 21.51 -23.33 40.99
CA GLN A 570 21.08 -22.14 41.71
C GLN A 570 19.61 -21.86 41.54
N TRP A 571 19.06 -22.10 40.36
CA TRP A 571 17.62 -21.95 40.10
C TRP A 571 16.81 -22.95 40.95
N LYS A 572 17.26 -24.24 41.03
CA LYS A 572 16.63 -25.28 41.86
C LYS A 572 16.73 -24.99 43.35
N ALA A 573 17.81 -24.34 43.76
CA ALA A 573 18.04 -23.94 45.15
C ALA A 573 17.20 -22.72 45.59
N GLY A 574 16.48 -22.06 44.65
CA GLY A 574 15.68 -20.86 44.91
C GLY A 574 16.50 -19.57 45.03
N ASN A 575 17.78 -19.59 44.65
CA ASN A 575 18.67 -18.43 44.76
C ASN A 575 18.55 -17.45 43.60
N LYS A 576 17.34 -17.24 43.08
CA LYS A 576 17.09 -16.47 41.86
C LYS A 576 17.57 -15.03 41.96
N GLU A 577 17.33 -14.34 43.09
CA GLU A 577 17.72 -12.94 43.28
C GLU A 577 19.25 -12.73 43.33
N GLY A 578 20.04 -13.80 43.56
CA GLY A 578 21.51 -13.69 43.57
C GLY A 578 22.13 -13.37 42.20
N GLY A 579 21.41 -13.63 41.12
CA GLY A 579 21.81 -13.26 39.75
C GLY A 579 23.16 -13.79 39.34
N ALA A 580 23.99 -12.93 38.73
CA ALA A 580 25.34 -13.31 38.28
C ALA A 580 26.24 -13.74 39.40
N GLU A 581 26.05 -13.21 40.60
CA GLU A 581 26.92 -13.52 41.74
C GLU A 581 26.84 -14.99 42.19
N VAL A 582 25.64 -15.56 42.30
CA VAL A 582 25.47 -16.96 42.72
C VAL A 582 26.00 -17.94 41.67
N ILE A 583 25.94 -17.57 40.41
CA ILE A 583 26.57 -18.35 39.32
C ILE A 583 28.09 -18.33 39.46
N ARG A 584 28.69 -17.14 39.67
CA ARG A 584 30.11 -16.97 39.91
C ARG A 584 30.59 -17.77 41.16
N GLN A 585 29.83 -17.69 42.25
CA GLN A 585 30.16 -18.43 43.49
C GLN A 585 30.15 -19.95 43.24
N TYR A 586 29.14 -20.48 42.54
CA TYR A 586 29.08 -21.90 42.20
C TYR A 586 30.30 -22.34 41.38
N LEU A 587 30.62 -21.59 40.32
CA LEU A 587 31.75 -21.87 39.45
C LEU A 587 33.11 -21.75 40.18
N SER A 588 33.28 -20.75 41.07
CA SER A 588 34.49 -20.60 41.90
C SER A 588 34.65 -21.74 42.93
N ALA A 589 33.57 -22.30 43.40
CA ALA A 589 33.55 -23.42 44.34
C ALA A 589 33.44 -24.78 43.65
N TYR A 590 33.63 -24.87 42.33
CA TYR A 590 33.33 -26.06 41.52
C TYR A 590 34.04 -27.35 42.06
N THR A 591 35.27 -27.24 42.57
CA THR A 591 36.03 -28.33 43.24
C THR A 591 35.28 -28.95 44.43
N LYS A 592 34.28 -28.25 45.00
CA LYS A 592 33.50 -28.73 46.14
C LYS A 592 32.08 -29.18 45.73
N VAL A 593 31.46 -28.46 44.81
CA VAL A 593 30.04 -28.61 44.49
C VAL A 593 29.74 -29.14 43.09
N GLY A 594 30.72 -29.09 42.18
CA GLY A 594 30.51 -29.46 40.76
C GLY A 594 30.29 -30.95 40.54
N VAL A 595 29.60 -31.32 39.47
CA VAL A 595 29.35 -32.72 39.08
C VAL A 595 30.67 -33.45 38.72
N MET A 596 31.57 -32.76 38.03
CA MET A 596 32.86 -33.26 37.61
C MET A 596 34.02 -32.68 38.44
N LYS A 597 33.78 -32.44 39.74
CA LYS A 597 34.72 -31.80 40.68
C LYS A 597 36.07 -32.48 40.82
N ASP A 598 36.14 -33.80 40.60
CA ASP A 598 37.35 -34.60 40.71
C ASP A 598 38.26 -34.50 39.46
N VAL A 599 37.86 -33.77 38.44
CA VAL A 599 38.64 -33.50 37.21
C VAL A 599 39.28 -32.13 37.30
N PRO A 600 40.60 -32.02 37.57
CA PRO A 600 41.26 -30.72 37.80
C PRO A 600 41.14 -29.73 36.63
N GLU A 601 41.19 -30.22 35.39
CA GLU A 601 41.09 -29.40 34.19
C GLU A 601 39.73 -28.73 34.07
N ILE A 602 38.63 -29.43 34.37
CA ILE A 602 37.28 -28.95 34.37
C ILE A 602 37.08 -27.90 35.48
N SER A 603 37.56 -28.20 36.69
CA SER A 603 37.48 -27.27 37.82
C SER A 603 38.24 -25.97 37.54
N ARG A 604 39.45 -26.08 36.93
CA ARG A 604 40.20 -24.88 36.51
C ARG A 604 39.49 -24.05 35.46
N LYS A 605 38.80 -24.70 34.53
CA LYS A 605 37.99 -23.99 33.51
C LYS A 605 36.82 -23.24 34.16
N ALA A 606 36.16 -23.85 35.14
CA ALA A 606 35.06 -23.19 35.88
C ALA A 606 35.58 -21.95 36.67
N GLU A 607 36.75 -22.02 37.30
CA GLU A 607 37.39 -20.89 37.98
C GLU A 607 37.73 -19.74 37.00
N ILE A 608 38.15 -20.06 35.76
CA ILE A 608 38.40 -19.06 34.70
C ILE A 608 37.13 -18.34 34.33
N ILE A 609 36.03 -19.08 34.09
CA ILE A 609 34.72 -18.51 33.77
C ILE A 609 34.23 -17.60 34.90
N ALA A 610 34.37 -18.04 36.16
CA ALA A 610 34.00 -17.26 37.33
C ALA A 610 34.79 -15.92 37.40
N TYR A 611 36.09 -15.98 37.10
CA TYR A 611 36.92 -14.78 37.05
C TYR A 611 36.51 -13.82 35.94
N GLN A 612 36.18 -14.33 34.77
CA GLN A 612 35.76 -13.53 33.63
C GLN A 612 34.42 -12.79 33.88
N MET A 613 33.51 -13.37 34.67
CA MET A 613 32.19 -12.77 34.99
C MET A 613 32.26 -11.71 36.09
N ARG A 614 33.39 -11.48 36.76
CA ARG A 614 33.48 -10.68 38.00
C ARG A 614 32.90 -9.27 37.90
N ASP A 615 33.01 -8.63 36.73
CA ASP A 615 32.54 -7.23 36.55
C ASP A 615 31.00 -7.11 36.65
N PHE A 616 30.29 -8.20 36.41
CA PHE A 616 28.83 -8.30 36.51
C PHE A 616 28.31 -8.81 37.85
N CYS A 617 29.20 -9.18 38.77
CA CYS A 617 28.91 -9.82 40.05
C CYS A 617 29.09 -8.87 41.22
N ALA A 618 28.82 -9.33 42.46
CA ALA A 618 28.95 -8.55 43.67
C ALA A 618 30.40 -7.99 43.80
N GLY A 619 30.49 -6.67 44.08
CA GLY A 619 31.71 -5.88 44.09
C GLY A 619 32.24 -5.50 42.70
N GLY A 620 31.61 -5.92 41.62
CA GLY A 620 31.92 -5.50 40.24
C GLY A 620 31.20 -4.20 39.83
N GLU A 621 31.65 -3.61 38.69
CA GLU A 621 31.12 -2.32 38.18
C GLU A 621 29.64 -2.37 37.85
N PHE A 622 29.12 -3.54 37.42
CA PHE A 622 27.76 -3.70 36.91
C PHE A 622 26.87 -4.52 37.87
N GLU A 623 27.26 -4.70 39.11
CA GLU A 623 26.57 -5.49 40.13
C GLU A 623 25.06 -5.13 40.18
N LYS A 624 24.75 -3.84 40.29
CA LYS A 624 23.35 -3.34 40.44
C LYS A 624 22.44 -3.73 39.29
N ILE A 625 23.00 -3.99 38.14
CA ILE A 625 22.21 -4.32 36.92
C ILE A 625 21.85 -5.82 36.89
N PHE A 626 22.72 -6.71 37.43
CA PHE A 626 22.60 -8.16 37.24
C PHE A 626 22.45 -8.95 38.52
N CYS A 627 22.56 -8.33 39.69
CA CYS A 627 22.39 -8.95 41.00
C CYS A 627 21.23 -8.26 41.74
N GLY A 628 20.19 -9.01 42.07
CA GLY A 628 18.99 -8.51 42.73
C GLY A 628 17.73 -9.09 42.13
N LYS A 629 16.59 -8.59 42.61
CA LYS A 629 15.30 -8.90 42.05
C LYS A 629 15.13 -8.22 40.69
N ASN A 630 14.60 -8.96 39.71
CA ASN A 630 14.32 -8.40 38.40
C ASN A 630 13.27 -7.26 38.49
N GLN A 631 13.62 -6.08 37.97
CA GLN A 631 12.77 -4.88 37.96
C GLN A 631 12.25 -4.55 36.57
N PHE A 632 12.64 -5.34 35.54
CA PHE A 632 12.22 -5.17 34.18
C PHE A 632 10.94 -5.95 33.91
N ASP A 633 9.82 -5.50 34.49
CA ASP A 633 8.48 -6.03 34.20
C ASP A 633 7.83 -5.14 33.14
N ILE A 634 7.51 -5.75 31.99
CA ILE A 634 6.94 -5.07 30.82
C ILE A 634 5.60 -5.66 30.38
N ALA A 635 5.14 -6.73 31.02
CA ALA A 635 3.99 -7.51 30.56
C ALA A 635 2.69 -6.68 30.53
N ASN A 636 2.50 -5.81 31.52
CA ASN A 636 1.30 -4.99 31.68
C ASN A 636 1.37 -3.62 30.99
N GLU A 637 2.53 -3.25 30.44
CA GLU A 637 2.72 -1.96 29.80
C GLU A 637 2.31 -2.01 28.32
N GLN A 638 1.58 -0.99 27.86
CA GLN A 638 1.26 -0.89 26.43
C GLN A 638 2.50 -0.52 25.63
N ILE A 639 3.28 0.44 26.12
CA ILE A 639 4.46 0.98 25.41
C ILE A 639 5.67 0.87 26.30
N VAL A 640 6.71 0.22 25.78
CA VAL A 640 8.02 0.10 26.45
C VAL A 640 9.09 0.54 25.48
N THR A 641 9.95 1.45 25.94
CA THR A 641 11.12 1.92 25.20
C THR A 641 12.36 1.71 26.04
N VAL A 642 13.41 1.19 25.43
CA VAL A 642 14.72 0.91 26.06
C VAL A 642 15.79 1.75 25.36
N GLU A 643 16.32 2.75 26.03
CA GLU A 643 17.40 3.63 25.54
C GLU A 643 18.77 2.99 25.82
N LEU A 644 19.54 2.75 24.76
CA LEU A 644 20.81 2.03 24.82
C LEU A 644 22.04 2.88 24.41
N GLU A 645 21.85 4.13 23.92
CA GLU A 645 22.95 4.98 23.41
C GLU A 645 24.07 5.17 24.43
N HIS A 646 23.71 5.35 25.72
CA HIS A 646 24.66 5.61 26.78
C HIS A 646 25.56 4.41 27.11
N LEU A 647 25.13 3.20 26.78
CA LEU A 647 25.95 1.98 26.96
C LEU A 647 26.95 1.74 25.83
N ARG A 648 26.82 2.47 24.73
CA ARG A 648 27.59 2.26 23.50
C ARG A 648 29.09 2.38 23.69
N SER A 649 29.54 3.19 24.64
CA SER A 649 30.96 3.34 25.02
C SER A 649 31.51 2.14 25.79
N ILE A 650 30.63 1.33 26.42
CA ILE A 650 31.03 0.17 27.24
C ILE A 650 30.56 -1.10 26.49
N LYS A 651 31.36 -1.55 25.53
CA LYS A 651 31.02 -2.62 24.61
C LYS A 651 30.54 -3.91 25.31
N SER A 652 31.21 -4.33 26.39
CA SER A 652 30.87 -5.53 27.18
C SER A 652 29.45 -5.41 27.78
N LEU A 653 29.15 -4.27 28.43
CA LEU A 653 27.84 -4.04 29.03
C LEU A 653 26.75 -3.89 27.97
N TYR A 654 27.03 -3.12 26.88
CA TYR A 654 26.09 -2.93 25.77
C TYR A 654 25.62 -4.26 25.20
N GLN A 655 26.53 -5.20 24.92
CA GLN A 655 26.18 -6.50 24.36
C GLN A 655 25.29 -7.32 25.32
N VAL A 656 25.66 -7.39 26.61
CA VAL A 656 24.91 -8.16 27.61
C VAL A 656 23.50 -7.58 27.80
N VAL A 657 23.38 -6.26 27.99
CA VAL A 657 22.08 -5.59 28.17
C VAL A 657 21.21 -5.74 26.93
N THR A 658 21.78 -5.54 25.73
CA THR A 658 21.04 -5.69 24.48
C THR A 658 20.45 -7.09 24.35
N LEU A 659 21.24 -8.14 24.56
CA LEU A 659 20.73 -9.52 24.48
C LEU A 659 19.61 -9.76 25.49
N GLN A 660 19.78 -9.29 26.74
CA GLN A 660 18.75 -9.45 27.78
C GLN A 660 17.46 -8.73 27.43
N MET A 661 17.54 -7.50 26.91
CA MET A 661 16.35 -6.73 26.50
C MET A 661 15.64 -7.38 25.32
N MET A 662 16.38 -7.84 24.32
CA MET A 662 15.82 -8.54 23.19
C MET A 662 15.11 -9.83 23.62
N ASN A 663 15.72 -10.60 24.52
CA ASN A 663 15.12 -11.81 25.09
C ASN A 663 13.82 -11.48 25.87
N ALA A 664 13.83 -10.48 26.75
CA ALA A 664 12.67 -10.09 27.54
C ALA A 664 11.50 -9.62 26.65
N ILE A 665 11.79 -8.80 25.64
CA ILE A 665 10.81 -8.33 24.65
C ILE A 665 10.22 -9.49 23.84
N THR A 666 11.05 -10.46 23.46
CA THR A 666 10.61 -11.62 22.68
C THR A 666 9.78 -12.58 23.52
N GLN A 667 10.16 -12.77 24.80
CA GLN A 667 9.36 -13.55 25.76
C GLN A 667 8.01 -12.92 26.04
N ASP A 668 7.92 -11.58 26.23
CA ASP A 668 6.65 -10.89 26.39
C ASP A 668 5.70 -11.11 25.19
N LEU A 669 6.24 -11.20 23.98
CA LEU A 669 5.44 -11.58 22.81
C LEU A 669 4.91 -13.02 22.89
N TYR A 670 5.72 -13.97 23.33
CA TYR A 670 5.35 -15.40 23.34
C TYR A 670 4.42 -15.77 24.50
N LEU A 671 4.60 -15.14 25.66
CA LEU A 671 3.83 -15.40 26.88
C LEU A 671 2.56 -14.53 26.95
N GLY A 672 2.47 -13.48 26.14
CA GLY A 672 1.33 -12.57 26.07
C GLY A 672 0.03 -13.24 25.61
N ASP A 673 -1.08 -12.51 25.80
CA ASP A 673 -2.37 -12.90 25.29
C ASP A 673 -2.35 -12.91 23.74
N ARG A 674 -2.50 -13.90 23.04
CA ARG A 674 -2.51 -13.94 21.57
C ARG A 674 -3.59 -13.08 20.90
N ALA A 675 -4.33 -12.28 21.68
CA ALA A 675 -5.37 -11.40 21.18
C ALA A 675 -4.84 -10.02 20.78
N THR A 676 -3.85 -9.51 21.50
CA THR A 676 -3.29 -8.17 21.29
C THR A 676 -2.16 -8.20 20.27
N GLN A 677 -2.20 -7.28 19.28
CA GLN A 677 -1.10 -7.07 18.33
C GLN A 677 0.08 -6.42 19.04
N THR A 678 1.28 -6.91 18.74
CA THR A 678 2.53 -6.37 19.31
C THR A 678 3.48 -5.96 18.19
N VAL A 679 3.99 -4.74 18.25
CA VAL A 679 5.02 -4.22 17.34
C VAL A 679 6.33 -4.14 18.11
N ILE A 680 7.35 -4.82 17.61
CA ILE A 680 8.71 -4.82 18.14
C ILE A 680 9.59 -4.05 17.16
N LEU A 681 10.34 -3.07 17.64
CA LEU A 681 11.25 -2.27 16.83
C LEU A 681 12.67 -2.31 17.41
N PHE A 682 13.63 -2.75 16.60
CA PHE A 682 15.04 -2.68 16.92
C PHE A 682 15.72 -1.58 16.09
N GLU A 683 15.92 -0.40 16.70
CA GLU A 683 16.59 0.73 16.04
C GLU A 683 18.12 0.62 16.19
N GLU A 684 18.81 0.58 15.05
CA GLU A 684 20.29 0.57 14.90
C GLU A 684 21.08 -0.43 15.76
N VAL A 685 20.43 -1.18 16.63
CA VAL A 685 21.04 -2.11 17.59
C VAL A 685 21.88 -3.17 16.89
N LEU A 686 21.35 -3.75 15.82
CA LEU A 686 22.01 -4.81 15.08
C LEU A 686 23.22 -4.30 14.27
N SER A 687 23.14 -3.07 13.74
CA SER A 687 24.25 -2.45 12.98
C SER A 687 25.47 -2.21 13.84
N PHE A 688 25.26 -1.90 15.13
CA PHE A 688 26.36 -1.66 16.05
C PHE A 688 27.10 -2.95 16.45
N LEU A 689 26.37 -4.05 16.60
CA LEU A 689 26.94 -5.34 17.00
C LEU A 689 28.01 -5.85 16.02
N ASN A 690 27.94 -5.48 14.75
CA ASN A 690 28.82 -6.00 13.70
C ASN A 690 29.84 -4.99 13.13
N LYS A 691 29.83 -3.72 13.57
CA LYS A 691 30.64 -2.63 12.98
C LYS A 691 32.18 -2.89 12.94
N ASN A 692 32.69 -3.86 13.68
CA ASN A 692 34.11 -4.14 13.77
C ASN A 692 34.50 -5.58 13.41
N GLY A 693 33.58 -6.44 12.94
CA GLY A 693 33.87 -7.83 12.56
C GLY A 693 34.41 -8.72 13.69
N GLN A 694 34.40 -8.25 14.95
CA GLN A 694 34.97 -8.91 16.11
C GLN A 694 33.94 -9.55 17.04
N THR A 695 32.63 -9.33 16.79
CA THR A 695 31.60 -9.88 17.66
C THR A 695 30.96 -11.10 16.99
N ASP A 696 30.88 -12.19 17.69
CA ASP A 696 30.13 -13.36 17.25
C ASP A 696 28.64 -13.06 17.38
N THR A 697 28.00 -12.80 16.24
CA THR A 697 26.56 -12.45 16.16
C THR A 697 25.65 -13.67 16.34
N SER A 698 26.20 -14.86 16.53
CA SER A 698 25.44 -16.12 16.63
C SER A 698 24.43 -16.14 17.77
N TYR A 699 24.71 -15.47 18.89
CA TYR A 699 23.75 -15.31 20.00
C TYR A 699 22.48 -14.58 19.61
N TYR A 700 22.61 -13.59 18.74
CA TYR A 700 21.48 -12.77 18.28
C TYR A 700 20.79 -13.37 17.05
N ALA A 701 21.53 -14.06 16.19
CA ALA A 701 21.04 -14.62 14.94
C ALA A 701 19.90 -15.60 15.17
N GLY A 702 20.07 -16.52 16.11
CA GLY A 702 19.04 -17.51 16.45
C GLY A 702 17.74 -16.85 16.96
N MET A 703 17.86 -15.83 17.80
CA MET A 703 16.72 -15.12 18.36
C MET A 703 15.99 -14.28 17.31
N VAL A 704 16.72 -13.57 16.45
CA VAL A 704 16.12 -12.79 15.35
C VAL A 704 15.44 -13.72 14.37
N ASP A 705 16.08 -14.83 13.98
CA ASP A 705 15.49 -15.83 13.08
C ASP A 705 14.21 -16.44 13.67
N GLU A 706 14.26 -16.88 14.92
CA GLU A 706 13.09 -17.41 15.62
C GLU A 706 11.98 -16.35 15.73
N GLY A 707 12.33 -15.13 16.12
CA GLY A 707 11.40 -14.01 16.23
C GLY A 707 10.71 -13.70 14.92
N TYR A 708 11.45 -13.53 13.83
CA TYR A 708 10.88 -13.24 12.52
C TYR A 708 9.99 -14.36 11.99
N ARG A 709 10.36 -15.63 12.21
CA ARG A 709 9.57 -16.79 11.76
C ARG A 709 8.30 -17.01 12.58
N ARG A 710 8.35 -16.75 13.89
CA ARG A 710 7.28 -17.09 14.83
C ARG A 710 6.35 -15.92 15.17
N ALA A 711 6.80 -14.68 14.98
CA ALA A 711 6.03 -13.47 15.38
C ALA A 711 4.57 -13.50 14.90
N ARG A 712 4.32 -13.91 13.65
CA ARG A 712 2.96 -14.00 13.09
C ARG A 712 2.01 -14.84 13.94
N LYS A 713 2.47 -16.00 14.49
CA LYS A 713 1.66 -16.91 15.30
C LYS A 713 1.16 -16.24 16.59
N TYR A 714 1.91 -15.25 17.05
CA TYR A 714 1.64 -14.50 18.28
C TYR A 714 1.14 -13.08 17.99
N ARG A 715 0.66 -12.82 16.75
CA ARG A 715 0.26 -11.48 16.31
C ARG A 715 1.34 -10.41 16.51
N GLY A 716 2.59 -10.78 16.32
CA GLY A 716 3.75 -9.89 16.39
C GLY A 716 4.16 -9.36 15.02
N SER A 717 4.62 -8.12 14.98
CA SER A 717 5.31 -7.48 13.87
C SER A 717 6.69 -7.08 14.37
N MET A 718 7.74 -7.69 13.81
CA MET A 718 9.13 -7.40 14.17
C MET A 718 9.76 -6.52 13.10
N GLY A 719 10.37 -5.41 13.50
CA GLY A 719 10.99 -4.43 12.62
C GLY A 719 12.45 -4.15 12.98
N VAL A 720 13.25 -3.97 11.95
CA VAL A 720 14.66 -3.57 12.06
C VAL A 720 14.86 -2.28 11.27
N VAL A 721 15.63 -1.37 11.86
CA VAL A 721 15.98 -0.09 11.24
C VAL A 721 17.46 -0.07 10.89
N LEU A 722 17.77 0.23 9.63
CA LEU A 722 19.11 0.31 9.07
C LEU A 722 19.39 1.72 8.56
N GLN A 723 20.67 2.09 8.54
CA GLN A 723 21.11 3.35 7.92
C GLN A 723 21.21 3.23 6.39
N SER A 724 21.53 2.02 5.91
CA SER A 724 21.64 1.71 4.47
C SER A 724 21.21 0.26 4.22
N MET A 725 20.70 -0.02 3.02
CA MET A 725 20.49 -1.41 2.59
C MET A 725 21.80 -2.21 2.48
N LEU A 726 22.93 -1.58 2.34
CA LEU A 726 24.24 -2.23 2.37
C LEU A 726 24.58 -2.82 3.74
N ASP A 727 23.96 -2.32 4.82
CA ASP A 727 24.16 -2.87 6.16
C ASP A 727 23.67 -4.32 6.31
N ILE A 728 22.80 -4.79 5.38
CA ILE A 728 22.36 -6.18 5.31
C ILE A 728 23.54 -7.15 5.17
N GLU A 729 24.53 -6.82 4.34
CA GLU A 729 25.74 -7.64 4.19
C GLU A 729 26.57 -7.64 5.48
N ALA A 730 26.69 -6.49 6.13
CA ALA A 730 27.42 -6.36 7.38
C ALA A 730 26.79 -7.16 8.52
N LEU A 731 25.49 -7.38 8.50
CA LEU A 731 24.77 -8.22 9.48
C LEU A 731 24.90 -9.72 9.20
N GLY A 732 25.47 -10.13 8.07
CA GLY A 732 25.68 -11.55 7.72
C GLY A 732 24.37 -12.36 7.70
N GLU A 733 24.32 -13.46 8.47
CA GLU A 733 23.16 -14.35 8.52
C GLU A 733 21.89 -13.64 9.02
N ILE A 734 21.99 -12.77 10.03
CA ILE A 734 20.85 -11.96 10.53
C ILE A 734 20.30 -11.09 9.41
N GLY A 735 21.15 -10.44 8.63
CA GLY A 735 20.75 -9.59 7.52
C GLY A 735 19.95 -10.34 6.46
N HIS A 736 20.38 -11.57 6.12
CA HIS A 736 19.65 -12.42 5.19
C HIS A 736 18.26 -12.80 5.71
N VAL A 737 18.13 -13.15 6.98
CA VAL A 737 16.86 -13.48 7.62
C VAL A 737 15.93 -12.26 7.59
N VAL A 738 16.40 -11.11 8.08
CA VAL A 738 15.63 -9.86 8.11
C VAL A 738 15.14 -9.49 6.72
N ASN A 739 16.02 -9.50 5.71
CA ASN A 739 15.68 -9.13 4.35
C ASN A 739 14.67 -10.08 3.69
N SER A 740 14.78 -11.39 3.95
CA SER A 740 13.90 -12.41 3.38
C SER A 740 12.54 -12.49 4.06
N GLN A 741 12.45 -12.20 5.36
CA GLN A 741 11.23 -12.35 6.17
C GLN A 741 10.46 -11.04 6.39
N ALA A 742 11.07 -9.88 6.08
CA ALA A 742 10.36 -8.61 6.09
C ALA A 742 9.45 -8.49 4.87
N VAL A 743 8.14 -8.44 5.11
CA VAL A 743 7.12 -8.25 4.07
C VAL A 743 6.97 -6.76 3.73
N PHE A 744 7.07 -5.90 4.75
CA PHE A 744 6.99 -4.46 4.57
C PHE A 744 8.40 -3.87 4.55
N LYS A 745 8.74 -3.17 3.47
CA LYS A 745 10.07 -2.57 3.31
C LYS A 745 9.91 -1.09 2.98
N TYR A 746 10.51 -0.26 3.82
CA TYR A 746 10.49 1.19 3.72
C TYR A 746 11.87 1.67 3.30
N TYR A 747 12.02 2.13 2.06
CA TYR A 747 13.28 2.62 1.52
C TYR A 747 13.23 4.14 1.44
N LEU A 748 13.84 4.83 2.42
CA LEU A 748 13.97 6.27 2.41
C LEU A 748 15.08 6.71 1.46
N GLU A 749 15.16 8.02 1.20
CA GLU A 749 16.15 8.61 0.30
C GLU A 749 17.58 8.09 0.58
N SER A 750 18.26 7.59 -0.46
CA SER A 750 19.62 7.05 -0.39
C SER A 750 20.32 7.18 -1.74
N THR A 751 21.62 7.43 -1.71
CA THR A 751 22.48 7.41 -2.90
C THR A 751 23.06 6.03 -3.19
N ALA A 752 22.79 5.04 -2.33
CA ALA A 752 23.40 3.72 -2.41
C ALA A 752 22.50 2.64 -3.04
N PHE A 753 21.35 3.02 -3.63
CA PHE A 753 20.39 2.04 -4.18
C PHE A 753 20.99 1.20 -5.32
N ASP A 754 21.73 1.83 -6.25
CA ASP A 754 22.34 1.10 -7.38
C ASP A 754 23.33 0.04 -6.88
N GLU A 755 24.14 0.40 -5.90
CA GLU A 755 25.11 -0.54 -5.30
C GLU A 755 24.38 -1.64 -4.53
N ALA A 756 23.35 -1.30 -3.76
CA ALA A 756 22.57 -2.27 -3.00
C ALA A 756 21.81 -3.26 -3.93
N ILE A 757 21.36 -2.82 -5.08
CA ILE A 757 20.72 -3.68 -6.11
C ILE A 757 21.77 -4.62 -6.70
N ARG A 758 22.94 -4.10 -7.13
CA ARG A 758 24.04 -4.91 -7.69
C ARG A 758 24.53 -5.99 -6.73
N ARG A 759 24.59 -5.69 -5.44
CA ARG A 759 25.00 -6.67 -4.41
C ARG A 759 23.86 -7.60 -3.96
N GLY A 760 22.63 -7.43 -4.48
CA GLY A 760 21.48 -8.26 -4.09
C GLY A 760 20.91 -7.95 -2.71
N CYS A 761 21.29 -6.81 -2.10
CA CYS A 761 20.72 -6.34 -0.82
C CYS A 761 19.24 -5.92 -0.97
N ILE A 762 18.84 -5.46 -2.15
CA ILE A 762 17.44 -5.20 -2.51
C ILE A 762 16.96 -6.33 -3.40
N GLN A 763 16.09 -7.17 -2.85
CA GLN A 763 15.58 -8.36 -3.56
C GLN A 763 14.48 -7.99 -4.56
N ASN A 764 14.34 -8.81 -5.61
CA ASN A 764 13.31 -8.70 -6.65
C ASN A 764 13.34 -7.40 -7.49
N VAL A 765 14.43 -6.65 -7.44
CA VAL A 765 14.67 -5.48 -8.28
C VAL A 765 15.81 -5.79 -9.25
N GLN A 766 15.54 -5.71 -10.54
CA GLN A 766 16.56 -5.90 -11.58
C GLN A 766 17.23 -4.58 -11.92
N GLU A 767 18.52 -4.64 -12.26
CA GLU A 767 19.26 -3.49 -12.76
C GLU A 767 18.65 -2.97 -14.08
N GLY A 768 18.50 -1.66 -14.23
CA GLY A 768 17.83 -1.02 -15.37
C GLY A 768 16.30 -1.09 -15.31
N SER A 769 15.70 -1.67 -14.25
CA SER A 769 14.24 -1.77 -14.12
C SER A 769 13.58 -0.43 -13.74
N PHE A 770 12.29 -0.32 -14.05
CA PHE A 770 11.48 0.83 -13.63
C PHE A 770 11.47 1.02 -12.11
N VAL A 771 11.50 -0.06 -11.33
CA VAL A 771 11.54 0.00 -9.85
C VAL A 771 12.85 0.61 -9.37
N GLN A 772 14.00 0.31 -10.00
CA GLN A 772 15.27 0.97 -9.70
C GLN A 772 15.16 2.48 -9.96
N ASN A 773 14.58 2.88 -11.08
CA ASN A 773 14.36 4.29 -11.38
C ASN A 773 13.47 4.97 -10.35
N LEU A 774 12.41 4.29 -9.86
CA LEU A 774 11.58 4.80 -8.78
C LEU A 774 12.36 4.98 -7.47
N LEU A 775 13.19 4.00 -7.09
CA LEU A 775 14.06 4.09 -5.91
C LEU A 775 15.01 5.29 -6.01
N ASN A 776 15.69 5.45 -7.14
CA ASN A 776 16.64 6.54 -7.37
C ASN A 776 15.96 7.93 -7.44
N SER A 777 14.66 7.97 -7.72
CA SER A 777 13.88 9.20 -7.81
C SER A 777 13.38 9.72 -6.46
N ILE A 778 13.57 8.98 -5.37
CA ILE A 778 13.08 9.37 -4.05
C ILE A 778 13.78 10.64 -3.59
N LYS A 779 13.00 11.67 -3.25
CA LYS A 779 13.51 12.93 -2.77
C LYS A 779 12.56 13.58 -1.75
N SER A 780 12.99 13.67 -0.53
CA SER A 780 12.24 14.35 0.52
C SER A 780 12.28 15.88 0.34
N ASN A 781 11.17 16.55 0.63
CA ASN A 781 11.03 18.00 0.60
C ASN A 781 10.67 18.53 1.99
N ARG A 782 11.68 18.72 2.83
CA ARG A 782 11.45 19.19 4.21
C ARG A 782 11.22 20.69 4.26
N PRO A 783 10.38 21.15 5.13
CA PRO A 783 9.56 20.45 6.13
C PRO A 783 8.22 19.93 5.58
N ASN A 784 8.00 19.92 4.26
CA ASN A 784 6.72 19.65 3.66
C ASN A 784 6.34 18.17 3.73
N TYR A 785 7.24 17.28 3.32
CA TYR A 785 7.04 15.83 3.37
C TYR A 785 8.35 15.05 3.40
N SER A 786 8.30 13.84 3.92
CA SER A 786 9.30 12.79 3.74
C SER A 786 8.80 11.82 2.67
N GLU A 787 9.64 11.55 1.67
CA GLU A 787 9.31 10.63 0.57
C GLU A 787 10.12 9.35 0.69
N PHE A 788 9.48 8.21 0.40
CA PHE A 788 10.11 6.89 0.44
C PHE A 788 9.39 5.91 -0.48
N PHE A 789 10.11 4.88 -0.91
CA PHE A 789 9.50 3.75 -1.59
C PHE A 789 9.00 2.76 -0.54
N LEU A 790 7.75 2.35 -0.66
CA LEU A 790 7.11 1.38 0.20
C LEU A 790 6.79 0.12 -0.61
N ASP A 791 7.43 -0.99 -0.25
CA ASP A 791 6.99 -2.32 -0.65
C ASP A 791 6.14 -2.89 0.50
N ALA A 792 4.85 -3.02 0.28
CA ALA A 792 3.88 -3.53 1.24
C ALA A 792 3.37 -4.94 0.86
N GLY A 793 4.16 -5.70 0.12
CA GLY A 793 3.86 -7.06 -0.29
C GLY A 793 2.53 -7.17 -1.03
N ALA A 794 1.60 -7.98 -0.52
CA ALA A 794 0.28 -8.19 -1.14
C ALA A 794 -0.61 -6.92 -1.17
N LEU A 795 -0.27 -5.87 -0.42
CA LEU A 795 -1.02 -4.62 -0.44
C LEU A 795 -0.65 -3.72 -1.62
N GLY A 796 0.53 -3.93 -2.22
CA GLY A 796 1.07 -3.17 -3.33
C GLY A 796 2.40 -2.51 -3.00
N MET A 797 2.96 -1.78 -3.97
CA MET A 797 4.22 -1.07 -3.81
C MET A 797 4.22 0.24 -4.60
N GLY A 798 5.01 1.21 -4.17
CA GLY A 798 5.18 2.48 -4.88
C GLY A 798 5.84 3.54 -4.02
N VAL A 799 6.04 4.71 -4.60
CA VAL A 799 6.57 5.88 -3.89
C VAL A 799 5.44 6.58 -3.16
N VAL A 800 5.66 6.85 -1.89
CA VAL A 800 4.70 7.53 -1.02
C VAL A 800 5.35 8.66 -0.23
N ARG A 801 4.54 9.61 0.19
CA ARG A 801 4.93 10.80 0.95
C ARG A 801 4.22 10.81 2.29
N LEU A 802 4.96 10.92 3.37
CA LEU A 802 4.40 11.26 4.67
C LEU A 802 4.23 12.78 4.75
N CYS A 803 3.01 13.22 4.62
CA CYS A 803 2.61 14.62 4.73
C CYS A 803 1.55 14.71 5.84
N VAL A 804 1.84 15.44 6.89
CA VAL A 804 1.00 15.50 8.09
C VAL A 804 0.52 16.93 8.38
N ASP A 805 -0.58 17.02 9.12
CA ASP A 805 -1.05 18.28 9.68
C ASP A 805 -0.09 18.83 10.76
N ARG A 806 -0.35 20.05 11.23
CA ARG A 806 0.50 20.70 12.23
C ARG A 806 0.47 19.98 13.58
N TRP A 807 -0.68 19.46 14.00
CA TRP A 807 -0.81 18.77 15.29
C TRP A 807 0.03 17.48 15.28
N ARG A 808 -0.12 16.65 14.24
CA ARG A 808 0.69 15.42 14.08
C ARG A 808 2.18 15.73 13.93
N TYR A 809 2.56 16.85 13.31
CA TYR A 809 3.95 17.30 13.33
C TYR A 809 4.42 17.50 14.76
N GLY A 810 3.67 18.27 15.57
CA GLY A 810 4.00 18.54 16.98
C GLY A 810 4.07 17.27 17.84
N VAL A 811 3.24 16.27 17.55
CA VAL A 811 3.28 14.96 18.23
C VAL A 811 4.52 14.16 17.86
N ASN A 812 4.87 14.07 16.57
CA ASN A 812 5.84 13.11 16.03
C ASN A 812 7.26 13.67 15.86
N THR A 813 7.45 15.01 15.96
CA THR A 813 8.78 15.63 15.81
C THR A 813 9.74 15.11 16.89
N SER A 814 10.94 14.71 16.45
CA SER A 814 12.09 14.35 17.28
C SER A 814 13.20 15.41 17.20
N ASP A 815 12.89 16.60 16.67
CA ASP A 815 13.83 17.71 16.65
C ASP A 815 14.26 18.10 18.07
N GLY A 816 15.55 18.29 18.26
CA GLY A 816 16.10 18.53 19.59
C GLY A 816 15.60 19.83 20.25
N ALA A 817 15.37 20.89 19.46
CA ALA A 817 14.84 22.18 19.95
C ALA A 817 13.36 22.04 20.32
N ASP A 818 12.57 21.35 19.49
CA ASP A 818 11.17 21.04 19.76
C ASP A 818 11.02 20.20 21.03
N PHE A 819 11.89 19.20 21.19
CA PHE A 819 11.86 18.32 22.37
C PHE A 819 12.30 19.04 23.64
N ALA A 820 13.32 19.90 23.58
CA ALA A 820 13.71 20.75 24.71
C ALA A 820 12.56 21.69 25.13
N THR A 821 11.85 22.27 24.15
CA THR A 821 10.66 23.09 24.37
C THR A 821 9.55 22.30 25.06
N TYR A 822 9.28 21.08 24.58
CA TYR A 822 8.30 20.18 25.20
C TYR A 822 8.62 19.90 26.68
N LYS A 823 9.88 19.52 26.99
CA LYS A 823 10.33 19.24 28.34
C LYS A 823 10.22 20.49 29.24
N HIS A 824 10.67 21.65 28.74
CA HIS A 824 10.60 22.90 29.46
C HIS A 824 9.17 23.28 29.80
N MET A 825 8.24 23.21 28.84
CA MET A 825 6.84 23.54 29.09
C MET A 825 6.18 22.61 30.10
N THR A 826 6.35 21.29 29.91
CA THR A 826 5.74 20.30 30.81
C THR A 826 6.31 20.36 32.21
N SER A 827 7.60 20.68 32.40
CA SER A 827 8.22 20.92 33.71
C SER A 827 7.71 22.19 34.40
N ASN A 828 7.25 23.20 33.64
CA ASN A 828 6.66 24.41 34.14
C ASN A 828 5.12 24.34 34.32
N GLY A 829 4.53 23.15 34.29
CA GLY A 829 3.12 22.93 34.62
C GLY A 829 2.14 23.12 33.45
N PHE A 830 2.63 23.32 32.22
CA PHE A 830 1.77 23.27 31.03
C PHE A 830 1.36 21.84 30.72
N THR A 831 0.16 21.69 30.17
CA THR A 831 -0.30 20.36 29.72
C THR A 831 0.48 19.90 28.49
N GLN A 832 0.52 18.58 28.25
CA GLN A 832 1.13 18.01 27.05
C GLN A 832 0.50 18.59 25.77
N GLU A 833 -0.82 18.78 25.74
CA GLU A 833 -1.51 19.39 24.60
C GLU A 833 -1.05 20.81 24.34
N GLN A 834 -0.89 21.63 25.40
CA GLN A 834 -0.40 23.00 25.26
C GLN A 834 1.03 23.05 24.73
N ALA A 835 1.90 22.15 25.17
CA ALA A 835 3.25 22.04 24.66
C ALA A 835 3.25 21.63 23.16
N ILE A 836 2.42 20.67 22.76
CA ILE A 836 2.27 20.26 21.35
C ILE A 836 1.74 21.42 20.50
N GLU A 837 0.71 22.15 20.94
CA GLU A 837 0.17 23.30 20.21
C GLU A 837 1.22 24.40 20.00
N HIS A 838 2.06 24.63 20.99
CA HIS A 838 3.13 25.63 20.91
C HIS A 838 4.19 25.23 19.87
N ILE A 839 4.71 24.00 19.96
CA ILE A 839 5.68 23.43 19.02
C ILE A 839 5.13 23.40 17.59
N ALA A 840 3.88 23.02 17.45
CA ALA A 840 3.18 22.95 16.15
C ALA A 840 2.87 24.34 15.54
N GLY A 841 3.09 25.42 16.28
CA GLY A 841 2.74 26.79 15.88
C GLY A 841 1.23 26.99 15.68
N ILE A 842 0.40 26.17 16.35
CA ILE A 842 -1.07 26.29 16.37
C ILE A 842 -1.48 27.43 17.28
N LYS A 843 -0.93 27.46 18.49
CA LYS A 843 -1.17 28.49 19.50
C LYS A 843 0.09 28.77 20.31
N LYS A 844 0.39 30.04 20.53
CA LYS A 844 1.49 30.45 21.43
C LYS A 844 1.00 30.45 22.88
N TRP A 845 1.69 29.72 23.76
CA TRP A 845 1.39 29.57 25.16
C TRP A 845 2.45 30.23 26.08
N MET A 846 3.60 30.56 25.50
CA MET A 846 4.68 31.35 26.15
C MET A 846 4.93 32.66 25.43
#